data_ff9dc85fab7ee1a50a63b953cd15a177
#
_entry.id   ff9dc85fab7ee1a50a63b953cd15a177
#
_cell.length_a   1.000
_cell.length_b   1.000
_cell.length_c   1.000
_cell.angle_alpha   90.00
_cell.angle_beta   90.00
_cell.angle_gamma   90.00
#
_symmetry.space_group_name_H-M   'P 1'
#
loop_
_entity.id
_entity.type
_entity.pdbx_description
1 polymer ?
#
loop_
_entity_poly.entity_id
_entity_poly.type
_entity_poly.pdbx_seq_one_letter_code
_entity_poly.pdbx_strand_id
1 'polypeptide(L)'
;MILCLHYLAVGAGRRLAITLEQLDAIVAREREAGRRAGSLADAPGDERFVLTFDDAHRSLLDVAAPRLRALDVPATVFVPTDFVGTSDEVLSWDELRALRDAGWTIGSHSRTHVRMSWRLYDEDEAAHAKRLDDECTRSREILEEKLGITIRDFAYPYGDFTPAARAAVERAGYERAFTVSESLEWKGDKLAIPRLDGMEAHGLIRARSIEPIPISVVIPACDRHATLTEVVKRLAAQSYPPEKYEVIVVDDGSKSSLRPCLEGAPENFRLIENAGKQGTFNAGQARQRGADEAQFDTLSFLDADVGVPSDFLWALDWVHQRTNDAVVLGYLSGYNLHDIGFTHSVEDVKKGDPAIIVDRSREPTLKACFDNVDWLDEPWRLAYTGNLSTTKSALAKAGGFARDFSGWGLEDLDLGYRLFKTGAAFVFSRFAIGFHIVDASEATSRNPFRAPKPERSMFAGYEKNLETLLSLHPNDATIERFAAQARADIEETCGRPDTVGVEFGGASPLDESKFHRAVHRQQPGGVSLHDLLDRLAYAVKVGAKRLYLLGGDPAMHPGFLRFVRAAHAAGLGVTSETTALPFAKDDFAREARSAGLGRVVVEVVATDAAAYDDVTRSKGRFPDFVAGIRRIREAGISCVARVIAAPELAEAVRAQGWEVEAVVDWRPS
;
A
#
# COMPACT_ATOMS: atom_id res chain seq x y z
N MET A 1 -15.31 31.57 -3.86
CA MET A 1 -14.92 30.48 -2.90
C MET A 1 -15.22 29.12 -3.51
N ILE A 2 -14.31 28.14 -3.43
CA ILE A 2 -14.53 26.77 -3.93
C ILE A 2 -14.56 25.83 -2.74
N LEU A 3 -15.63 25.03 -2.61
CA LEU A 3 -15.84 24.08 -1.52
C LEU A 3 -15.62 22.66 -2.02
N CYS A 4 -14.82 21.87 -1.30
CA CYS A 4 -14.61 20.45 -1.51
C CYS A 4 -15.53 19.66 -0.56
N LEU A 5 -16.35 18.80 -1.12
CA LEU A 5 -17.22 17.83 -0.44
C LEU A 5 -16.96 16.44 -1.02
N HIS A 6 -17.54 15.39 -0.45
CA HIS A 6 -17.35 14.04 -0.97
C HIS A 6 -18.69 13.37 -1.29
N TYR A 7 -19.54 13.10 -0.30
CA TYR A 7 -20.79 12.38 -0.54
C TYR A 7 -21.89 12.72 0.47
N LEU A 8 -23.11 12.29 0.17
CA LEU A 8 -24.27 12.44 1.06
C LEU A 8 -24.63 11.09 1.68
N ALA A 9 -25.01 11.08 2.97
CA ALA A 9 -25.53 9.91 3.67
C ALA A 9 -26.88 10.18 4.30
N VAL A 10 -27.66 9.13 4.46
CA VAL A 10 -28.89 9.15 5.26
C VAL A 10 -28.50 8.93 6.71
N GLY A 11 -28.59 9.99 7.53
CA GLY A 11 -28.25 9.97 8.95
C GLY A 11 -26.80 10.41 9.25
N ALA A 12 -26.55 10.78 10.52
CA ALA A 12 -25.23 11.16 11.00
C ALA A 12 -24.36 9.91 11.26
N GLY A 13 -23.07 9.95 10.92
CA GLY A 13 -22.13 8.92 11.35
C GLY A 13 -20.97 8.60 10.40
N ARG A 14 -21.04 8.98 9.14
CA ARG A 14 -19.91 8.79 8.21
C ARG A 14 -19.09 10.08 8.09
N ARG A 15 -17.78 9.99 8.27
CA ARG A 15 -16.87 11.14 8.46
C ARG A 15 -16.86 12.17 7.32
N LEU A 16 -16.90 11.71 6.08
CA LEU A 16 -16.89 12.59 4.89
C LEU A 16 -18.29 12.79 4.29
N ALA A 17 -19.32 12.29 4.97
CA ALA A 17 -20.71 12.45 4.53
C ALA A 17 -21.32 13.71 5.11
N ILE A 18 -22.10 14.39 4.29
CA ILE A 18 -23.05 15.41 4.76
C ILE A 18 -24.47 14.89 4.55
N THR A 19 -25.40 15.33 5.39
CA THR A 19 -26.84 15.07 5.17
C THR A 19 -27.40 16.06 4.14
N LEU A 20 -28.60 15.77 3.64
CA LEU A 20 -29.29 16.68 2.72
C LEU A 20 -29.56 18.03 3.38
N GLU A 21 -29.96 18.04 4.66
CA GLU A 21 -30.19 19.26 5.44
C GLU A 21 -28.89 20.08 5.61
N GLN A 22 -27.77 19.41 5.77
CA GLN A 22 -26.45 20.07 5.86
C GLN A 22 -26.07 20.69 4.50
N LEU A 23 -26.31 19.99 3.38
CA LEU A 23 -26.12 20.57 2.04
C LEU A 23 -26.98 21.83 1.86
N ASP A 24 -28.25 21.78 2.26
CA ASP A 24 -29.15 22.92 2.19
C ASP A 24 -28.62 24.09 3.06
N ALA A 25 -28.13 23.79 4.27
CA ALA A 25 -27.56 24.79 5.16
C ALA A 25 -26.30 25.43 4.60
N ILE A 26 -25.42 24.65 3.92
CA ILE A 26 -24.24 25.19 3.21
C ILE A 26 -24.70 26.21 2.14
N VAL A 27 -25.62 25.82 1.27
CA VAL A 27 -26.11 26.68 0.20
C VAL A 27 -26.78 27.95 0.76
N ALA A 28 -27.59 27.82 1.82
CA ALA A 28 -28.25 28.96 2.46
C ALA A 28 -27.23 29.96 3.05
N ARG A 29 -26.25 29.47 3.81
CA ARG A 29 -25.18 30.31 4.40
C ARG A 29 -24.36 31.06 3.37
N GLU A 30 -24.04 30.40 2.24
CA GLU A 30 -23.28 31.06 1.18
C GLU A 30 -24.11 32.19 0.52
N ARG A 31 -25.43 31.99 0.34
CA ARG A 31 -26.35 33.03 -0.16
C ARG A 31 -26.56 34.16 0.85
N GLU A 32 -26.68 33.84 2.14
CA GLU A 32 -26.74 34.84 3.22
C GLU A 32 -25.47 35.69 3.31
N ALA A 33 -24.31 35.09 2.99
CA ALA A 33 -23.03 35.80 2.87
C ALA A 33 -22.91 36.64 1.56
N GLY A 34 -24.00 36.75 0.78
CA GLY A 34 -24.08 37.55 -0.46
C GLY A 34 -23.45 36.86 -1.68
N ARG A 35 -23.06 35.60 -1.58
CA ARG A 35 -22.44 34.87 -2.71
C ARG A 35 -23.50 34.21 -3.61
N ARG A 36 -23.26 34.20 -4.89
CA ARG A 36 -24.10 33.50 -5.88
C ARG A 36 -23.47 32.14 -6.21
N ALA A 37 -24.32 31.15 -6.51
CA ALA A 37 -23.83 29.89 -7.03
C ALA A 37 -23.12 30.10 -8.38
N GLY A 38 -22.00 29.39 -8.58
CA GLY A 38 -21.22 29.44 -9.80
C GLY A 38 -20.64 28.09 -10.17
N SER A 39 -20.12 27.99 -11.40
CA SER A 39 -19.39 26.83 -11.90
C SER A 39 -17.88 27.00 -11.72
N LEU A 40 -17.08 25.95 -11.93
CA LEU A 40 -15.63 26.06 -11.95
C LEU A 40 -15.12 27.05 -13.01
N ALA A 41 -15.85 27.27 -14.10
CA ALA A 41 -15.50 28.25 -15.12
C ALA A 41 -15.51 29.69 -14.58
N ASP A 42 -16.27 29.93 -13.53
CA ASP A 42 -16.40 31.23 -12.87
C ASP A 42 -15.33 31.45 -11.76
N ALA A 43 -14.55 30.43 -11.45
CA ALA A 43 -13.55 30.49 -10.38
C ALA A 43 -12.16 30.91 -10.91
N PRO A 44 -11.33 31.65 -10.09
CA PRO A 44 -11.64 32.11 -8.75
C PRO A 44 -12.32 33.48 -8.72
N GLY A 45 -13.28 33.68 -7.79
CA GLY A 45 -13.92 34.97 -7.57
C GLY A 45 -14.63 35.01 -6.20
N ASP A 46 -14.62 36.16 -5.54
CA ASP A 46 -15.14 36.29 -4.16
C ASP A 46 -16.67 36.40 -4.08
N GLU A 47 -17.32 36.74 -5.18
CA GLU A 47 -18.76 36.91 -5.25
C GLU A 47 -19.54 35.62 -5.51
N ARG A 48 -18.81 34.51 -5.73
CA ARG A 48 -19.42 33.21 -6.04
C ARG A 48 -18.94 32.12 -5.10
N PHE A 49 -19.83 31.14 -4.85
CA PHE A 49 -19.43 29.86 -4.29
C PHE A 49 -19.59 28.75 -5.33
N VAL A 50 -18.69 27.80 -5.32
CA VAL A 50 -18.66 26.65 -6.23
C VAL A 50 -18.62 25.38 -5.38
N LEU A 51 -19.51 24.44 -5.66
CA LEU A 51 -19.53 23.12 -5.02
C LEU A 51 -18.77 22.11 -5.89
N THR A 52 -17.83 21.43 -5.28
CA THR A 52 -17.13 20.31 -5.89
C THR A 52 -17.23 19.08 -4.99
N PHE A 53 -17.33 17.91 -5.61
CA PHE A 53 -17.41 16.61 -4.93
C PHE A 53 -16.33 15.71 -5.48
N ASP A 54 -15.58 15.07 -4.60
CA ASP A 54 -14.53 14.13 -4.97
C ASP A 54 -15.09 12.68 -4.92
N ASP A 55 -14.35 11.70 -5.47
CA ASP A 55 -14.56 10.25 -5.40
C ASP A 55 -15.75 9.65 -6.15
N ALA A 56 -16.60 10.46 -6.75
CA ALA A 56 -17.74 10.01 -7.58
C ALA A 56 -18.71 9.01 -6.89
N HIS A 57 -19.06 9.28 -5.62
CA HIS A 57 -19.99 8.44 -4.87
C HIS A 57 -21.41 8.48 -5.45
N ARG A 58 -22.13 7.34 -5.42
CA ARG A 58 -23.49 7.20 -6.00
C ARG A 58 -24.51 8.20 -5.48
N SER A 59 -24.42 8.59 -4.19
CA SER A 59 -25.33 9.60 -3.60
C SER A 59 -25.35 10.94 -4.35
N LEU A 60 -24.33 11.23 -5.16
CA LEU A 60 -24.30 12.44 -5.97
C LEU A 60 -25.40 12.45 -7.04
N LEU A 61 -25.68 11.29 -7.66
CA LEU A 61 -26.76 11.15 -8.63
C LEU A 61 -28.12 11.04 -7.95
N ASP A 62 -28.22 10.17 -6.93
CA ASP A 62 -29.51 9.80 -6.34
C ASP A 62 -30.07 10.89 -5.40
N VAL A 63 -29.21 11.64 -4.72
CA VAL A 63 -29.59 12.57 -3.65
C VAL A 63 -29.17 14.01 -3.97
N ALA A 64 -27.88 14.26 -4.29
CA ALA A 64 -27.37 15.62 -4.48
C ALA A 64 -27.90 16.27 -5.76
N ALA A 65 -27.89 15.57 -6.90
CA ALA A 65 -28.24 16.16 -8.18
C ALA A 65 -29.72 16.65 -8.27
N PRO A 66 -30.73 15.89 -7.80
CA PRO A 66 -32.10 16.41 -7.76
C PRO A 66 -32.23 17.65 -6.87
N ARG A 67 -31.53 17.66 -5.72
CA ARG A 67 -31.61 18.77 -4.77
C ARG A 67 -30.92 20.02 -5.29
N LEU A 68 -29.70 19.91 -5.79
CA LEU A 68 -28.94 21.06 -6.32
C LEU A 68 -29.62 21.66 -7.56
N ARG A 69 -30.25 20.83 -8.40
CA ARG A 69 -31.08 21.29 -9.50
C ARG A 69 -32.27 22.14 -9.00
N ALA A 70 -32.97 21.67 -7.95
CA ALA A 70 -34.09 22.41 -7.36
C ALA A 70 -33.65 23.75 -6.72
N LEU A 71 -32.38 23.83 -6.29
CA LEU A 71 -31.76 25.02 -5.72
C LEU A 71 -31.10 25.92 -6.77
N ASP A 72 -31.08 25.55 -8.06
CA ASP A 72 -30.35 26.24 -9.14
C ASP A 72 -28.84 26.44 -8.74
N VAL A 73 -28.20 25.36 -8.30
CA VAL A 73 -26.78 25.33 -7.91
C VAL A 73 -26.03 24.36 -8.82
N PRO A 74 -25.13 24.85 -9.70
CA PRO A 74 -24.24 23.97 -10.46
C PRO A 74 -23.22 23.30 -9.56
N ALA A 75 -22.79 22.08 -9.92
CA ALA A 75 -21.78 21.35 -9.18
C ALA A 75 -20.80 20.64 -10.12
N THR A 76 -19.67 20.26 -9.57
CA THR A 76 -18.62 19.49 -10.25
C THR A 76 -18.34 18.21 -9.48
N VAL A 77 -18.11 17.10 -10.21
CA VAL A 77 -17.57 15.87 -9.62
C VAL A 77 -16.19 15.57 -10.20
N PHE A 78 -15.22 15.24 -9.33
CA PHE A 78 -13.90 14.76 -9.69
C PHE A 78 -13.83 13.24 -9.56
N VAL A 79 -13.46 12.56 -10.65
CA VAL A 79 -13.65 11.13 -10.85
C VAL A 79 -12.31 10.40 -10.91
N PRO A 80 -12.04 9.46 -9.99
CA PRO A 80 -10.92 8.52 -10.11
C PRO A 80 -11.32 7.36 -11.04
N THR A 81 -10.70 7.27 -12.22
CA THR A 81 -11.25 6.50 -13.35
C THR A 81 -11.24 4.99 -13.17
N ASP A 82 -10.24 4.43 -12.48
CA ASP A 82 -10.13 2.98 -12.28
C ASP A 82 -11.17 2.45 -11.26
N PHE A 83 -11.87 3.35 -10.57
CA PHE A 83 -12.89 2.97 -9.58
C PHE A 83 -14.33 3.04 -10.10
N VAL A 84 -14.54 3.64 -11.26
CA VAL A 84 -15.89 3.79 -11.86
C VAL A 84 -16.56 2.43 -12.04
N GLY A 85 -17.68 2.21 -11.33
CA GLY A 85 -18.46 0.98 -11.40
C GLY A 85 -17.82 -0.24 -10.70
N THR A 86 -16.83 -0.04 -9.84
CA THR A 86 -16.18 -1.15 -9.11
C THR A 86 -16.97 -1.62 -7.88
N SER A 87 -17.91 -0.83 -7.40
CA SER A 87 -18.80 -1.17 -6.28
C SER A 87 -20.15 -0.44 -6.42
N ASP A 88 -21.12 -0.86 -5.60
CA ASP A 88 -22.45 -0.21 -5.56
C ASP A 88 -22.40 1.20 -4.95
N GLU A 89 -21.32 1.58 -4.27
CA GLU A 89 -21.13 2.90 -3.68
C GLU A 89 -20.57 3.93 -4.68
N VAL A 90 -19.98 3.48 -5.80
CA VAL A 90 -19.33 4.35 -6.79
C VAL A 90 -20.14 4.38 -8.10
N LEU A 91 -20.29 5.56 -8.68
CA LEU A 91 -20.98 5.75 -9.94
C LEU A 91 -20.38 4.89 -11.07
N SER A 92 -21.26 4.26 -11.85
CA SER A 92 -20.92 3.61 -13.10
C SER A 92 -20.74 4.63 -14.24
N TRP A 93 -20.23 4.19 -15.39
CA TRP A 93 -20.09 5.05 -16.57
C TRP A 93 -21.45 5.58 -17.10
N ASP A 94 -22.53 4.77 -17.01
CA ASP A 94 -23.88 5.21 -17.40
C ASP A 94 -24.41 6.27 -16.43
N GLU A 95 -24.17 6.10 -15.14
CA GLU A 95 -24.59 7.06 -14.12
C GLU A 95 -23.79 8.37 -14.21
N LEU A 96 -22.49 8.32 -14.53
CA LEU A 96 -21.70 9.53 -14.82
C LEU A 96 -22.22 10.27 -16.07
N ARG A 97 -22.67 9.55 -17.10
CA ARG A 97 -23.34 10.16 -18.24
C ARG A 97 -24.64 10.85 -17.83
N ALA A 98 -25.45 10.19 -17.00
CA ALA A 98 -26.67 10.78 -16.47
C ALA A 98 -26.40 12.04 -15.65
N LEU A 99 -25.33 12.04 -14.85
CA LEU A 99 -24.92 13.20 -14.04
C LEU A 99 -24.46 14.37 -14.93
N ARG A 100 -23.64 14.08 -15.96
CA ARG A 100 -23.28 15.06 -17.02
C ARG A 100 -24.51 15.65 -17.69
N ASP A 101 -25.44 14.81 -18.11
CA ASP A 101 -26.66 15.22 -18.81
C ASP A 101 -27.61 16.03 -17.88
N ALA A 102 -27.45 15.83 -16.56
CA ALA A 102 -28.10 16.66 -15.54
C ALA A 102 -27.41 18.02 -15.33
N GLY A 103 -26.35 18.35 -16.09
CA GLY A 103 -25.67 19.65 -16.08
C GLY A 103 -24.50 19.74 -15.13
N TRP A 104 -24.01 18.60 -14.57
CA TRP A 104 -22.80 18.59 -13.76
C TRP A 104 -21.55 18.69 -14.63
N THR A 105 -20.55 19.42 -14.12
CA THR A 105 -19.20 19.39 -14.67
C THR A 105 -18.49 18.13 -14.20
N ILE A 106 -17.78 17.45 -15.11
CA ILE A 106 -16.96 16.28 -14.78
C ILE A 106 -15.48 16.66 -14.89
N GLY A 107 -14.72 16.42 -13.84
CA GLY A 107 -13.27 16.57 -13.78
C GLY A 107 -12.58 15.25 -13.44
N SER A 108 -11.26 15.23 -13.54
CA SER A 108 -10.43 14.07 -13.21
C SER A 108 -9.93 14.13 -11.76
N HIS A 109 -9.88 12.96 -11.10
CA HIS A 109 -9.28 12.78 -9.78
C HIS A 109 -8.16 11.72 -9.80
N SER A 110 -7.31 11.80 -10.82
CA SER A 110 -6.31 10.80 -11.24
C SER A 110 -6.92 9.47 -11.71
N ARG A 111 -6.08 8.52 -12.06
CA ARG A 111 -6.53 7.20 -12.47
C ARG A 111 -6.84 6.30 -11.28
N THR A 112 -5.89 6.14 -10.35
CA THR A 112 -5.96 5.18 -9.26
C THR A 112 -6.02 5.81 -7.86
N HIS A 113 -6.35 7.11 -7.78
CA HIS A 113 -6.50 7.87 -6.53
C HIS A 113 -5.26 7.76 -5.61
N VAL A 114 -4.05 7.92 -6.18
CA VAL A 114 -2.79 7.80 -5.43
C VAL A 114 -2.39 9.10 -4.74
N ARG A 115 -1.64 9.01 -3.64
CA ARG A 115 -0.85 10.14 -3.16
C ARG A 115 0.27 10.41 -4.15
N MET A 116 0.22 11.56 -4.81
CA MET A 116 1.15 11.92 -5.87
C MET A 116 2.56 12.25 -5.37
N SER A 117 2.72 12.59 -4.09
CA SER A 117 4.02 12.79 -3.43
C SER A 117 4.77 11.48 -3.16
N TRP A 118 4.08 10.36 -3.09
CA TRP A 118 4.70 9.09 -2.76
C TRP A 118 5.55 8.54 -3.91
N ARG A 119 6.82 8.26 -3.61
CA ARG A 119 7.69 7.44 -4.44
C ARG A 119 7.61 6.00 -3.94
N LEU A 120 7.29 5.06 -4.84
CA LEU A 120 7.23 3.65 -4.50
C LEU A 120 8.64 3.04 -4.44
N TYR A 121 8.78 1.93 -3.70
CA TYR A 121 10.06 1.28 -3.43
C TYR A 121 10.85 0.89 -4.69
N ASP A 122 10.17 0.57 -5.76
CA ASP A 122 10.75 0.18 -7.06
C ASP A 122 10.93 1.36 -8.03
N GLU A 123 10.63 2.58 -7.62
CA GLU A 123 10.72 3.77 -8.45
C GLU A 123 12.00 4.56 -8.18
N ASP A 124 12.72 4.90 -9.23
CA ASP A 124 13.61 6.05 -9.25
C ASP A 124 12.79 7.32 -9.59
N GLU A 125 13.46 8.47 -9.66
CA GLU A 125 12.81 9.75 -9.97
C GLU A 125 12.12 9.75 -11.35
N ALA A 126 12.73 9.11 -12.34
CA ALA A 126 12.19 9.03 -13.71
C ALA A 126 10.96 8.11 -13.78
N ALA A 127 11.00 6.97 -13.10
CA ALA A 127 9.87 6.04 -13.00
C ALA A 127 8.70 6.69 -12.24
N HIS A 128 8.97 7.42 -11.15
CA HIS A 128 7.95 8.19 -10.43
C HIS A 128 7.30 9.23 -11.35
N ALA A 129 8.09 10.05 -12.05
CA ALA A 129 7.56 11.05 -12.98
C ALA A 129 6.69 10.41 -14.08
N LYS A 130 7.12 9.27 -14.64
CA LYS A 130 6.36 8.53 -15.64
C LYS A 130 5.04 8.00 -15.07
N ARG A 131 5.02 7.49 -13.85
CA ARG A 131 3.77 7.05 -13.20
C ARG A 131 2.82 8.23 -12.99
N LEU A 132 3.31 9.38 -12.55
CA LEU A 132 2.47 10.59 -12.41
C LEU A 132 1.88 11.03 -13.76
N ASP A 133 2.68 10.97 -14.84
CA ASP A 133 2.19 11.24 -16.19
C ASP A 133 1.07 10.27 -16.60
N ASP A 134 1.22 8.98 -16.32
CA ASP A 134 0.20 7.97 -16.59
C ASP A 134 -1.09 8.23 -15.78
N GLU A 135 -0.96 8.52 -14.48
CA GLU A 135 -2.09 8.87 -13.61
C GLU A 135 -2.91 10.06 -14.15
N CYS A 136 -2.25 11.09 -14.67
CA CYS A 136 -2.91 12.28 -15.17
C CYS A 136 -3.42 12.10 -16.62
N THR A 137 -2.58 11.59 -17.52
CA THR A 137 -2.92 11.49 -18.95
C THR A 137 -3.98 10.45 -19.20
N ARG A 138 -3.81 9.23 -18.64
CA ARG A 138 -4.77 8.15 -18.86
C ARG A 138 -6.13 8.44 -18.23
N SER A 139 -6.17 9.06 -17.05
CA SER A 139 -7.46 9.45 -16.46
C SER A 139 -8.25 10.43 -17.36
N ARG A 140 -7.56 11.42 -17.96
CA ARG A 140 -8.16 12.33 -18.91
C ARG A 140 -8.69 11.62 -20.15
N GLU A 141 -7.82 10.81 -20.79
CA GLU A 141 -8.19 10.05 -22.01
C GLU A 141 -9.40 9.13 -21.77
N ILE A 142 -9.42 8.39 -20.66
CA ILE A 142 -10.53 7.50 -20.31
C ILE A 142 -11.84 8.30 -20.14
N LEU A 143 -11.80 9.41 -19.39
CA LEU A 143 -12.98 10.25 -19.20
C LEU A 143 -13.49 10.84 -20.52
N GLU A 144 -12.59 11.37 -21.36
CA GLU A 144 -12.94 11.92 -22.66
C GLU A 144 -13.54 10.85 -23.59
N GLU A 145 -12.94 9.66 -23.64
CA GLU A 145 -13.45 8.51 -24.42
C GLU A 145 -14.85 8.06 -23.94
N LYS A 146 -15.00 7.84 -22.63
CA LYS A 146 -16.22 7.26 -22.06
C LYS A 146 -17.39 8.24 -22.01
N LEU A 147 -17.11 9.53 -21.88
CA LEU A 147 -18.13 10.56 -21.71
C LEU A 147 -18.38 11.41 -22.95
N GLY A 148 -17.49 11.41 -23.94
CA GLY A 148 -17.58 12.19 -25.15
C GLY A 148 -17.51 13.71 -24.92
N ILE A 149 -16.78 14.17 -23.92
CA ILE A 149 -16.59 15.57 -23.54
C ILE A 149 -15.11 15.88 -23.37
N THR A 150 -14.73 17.15 -23.44
CA THR A 150 -13.37 17.59 -23.10
C THR A 150 -13.23 17.75 -21.60
N ILE A 151 -12.24 17.10 -21.01
CA ILE A 151 -11.91 17.22 -19.59
C ILE A 151 -10.82 18.28 -19.40
N ARG A 152 -11.14 19.34 -18.66
CA ARG A 152 -10.28 20.52 -18.46
C ARG A 152 -9.72 20.62 -17.04
N ASP A 153 -10.40 19.98 -16.08
CA ASP A 153 -10.22 20.17 -14.66
C ASP A 153 -9.68 18.91 -13.99
N PHE A 154 -8.72 19.11 -13.08
CA PHE A 154 -8.12 18.06 -12.29
C PHE A 154 -8.20 18.41 -10.80
N ALA A 155 -8.50 17.45 -9.92
CA ALA A 155 -8.31 17.61 -8.49
C ALA A 155 -7.22 16.65 -8.01
N TYR A 156 -6.26 17.16 -7.23
CA TYR A 156 -5.22 16.34 -6.64
C TYR A 156 -5.83 15.44 -5.55
N PRO A 157 -5.70 14.10 -5.64
CA PRO A 157 -6.13 13.22 -4.56
C PRO A 157 -5.51 13.64 -3.21
N TYR A 158 -6.32 13.67 -2.18
CA TYR A 158 -5.95 14.16 -0.83
C TYR A 158 -5.50 15.64 -0.78
N GLY A 159 -5.64 16.40 -1.85
CA GLY A 159 -5.01 17.71 -2.00
C GLY A 159 -3.48 17.65 -2.11
N ASP A 160 -2.90 16.46 -2.33
CA ASP A 160 -1.46 16.17 -2.30
C ASP A 160 -0.73 16.78 -3.51
N PHE A 161 -0.28 18.02 -3.35
CA PHE A 161 0.34 18.84 -4.37
C PHE A 161 1.86 18.89 -4.20
N THR A 162 2.59 18.52 -5.26
CA THR A 162 4.05 18.65 -5.36
C THR A 162 4.43 19.24 -6.71
N PRO A 163 5.66 19.80 -6.85
CA PRO A 163 6.14 20.27 -8.15
C PRO A 163 6.10 19.20 -9.24
N ALA A 164 6.40 17.93 -8.90
CA ALA A 164 6.35 16.80 -9.83
C ALA A 164 4.91 16.51 -10.27
N ALA A 165 3.97 16.46 -9.32
CA ALA A 165 2.55 16.27 -9.61
C ALA A 165 1.98 17.40 -10.48
N ARG A 166 2.32 18.65 -10.15
CA ARG A 166 1.93 19.83 -10.95
C ARG A 166 2.43 19.70 -12.40
N ALA A 167 3.70 19.33 -12.57
CA ALA A 167 4.29 19.19 -13.92
C ALA A 167 3.61 18.05 -14.73
N ALA A 168 3.20 16.96 -14.09
CA ALA A 168 2.46 15.87 -14.74
C ALA A 168 1.05 16.33 -15.20
N VAL A 169 0.35 17.08 -14.36
CA VAL A 169 -0.96 17.66 -14.69
C VAL A 169 -0.86 18.66 -15.87
N GLU A 170 0.21 19.46 -15.90
CA GLU A 170 0.50 20.38 -17.01
C GLU A 170 0.77 19.65 -18.32
N ARG A 171 1.62 18.60 -18.28
CA ARG A 171 1.91 17.76 -19.46
C ARG A 171 0.67 17.01 -19.97
N ALA A 172 -0.22 16.58 -19.08
CA ALA A 172 -1.49 15.97 -19.46
C ALA A 172 -2.47 16.96 -20.11
N GLY A 173 -2.18 18.27 -20.06
CA GLY A 173 -2.92 19.32 -20.73
C GLY A 173 -4.22 19.73 -20.03
N TYR A 174 -4.31 19.58 -18.71
CA TYR A 174 -5.40 20.18 -17.93
C TYR A 174 -5.26 21.71 -17.91
N GLU A 175 -6.39 22.41 -17.95
CA GLU A 175 -6.41 23.87 -17.92
C GLU A 175 -6.35 24.42 -16.49
N ARG A 176 -6.93 23.66 -15.53
CA ARG A 176 -7.00 24.00 -14.10
C ARG A 176 -6.79 22.77 -13.25
N ALA A 177 -6.16 22.96 -12.10
CA ALA A 177 -6.05 21.91 -11.08
C ALA A 177 -6.27 22.47 -9.67
N PHE A 178 -6.87 21.65 -8.82
CA PHE A 178 -7.41 22.04 -7.53
C PHE A 178 -6.76 21.23 -6.40
N THR A 179 -6.26 21.97 -5.41
CA THR A 179 -5.77 21.40 -4.14
C THR A 179 -6.86 21.45 -3.07
N VAL A 180 -6.56 21.00 -1.86
CA VAL A 180 -7.34 21.29 -0.64
C VAL A 180 -6.42 22.09 0.28
N SER A 181 -6.89 23.20 0.82
CA SER A 181 -6.11 24.12 1.62
C SER A 181 -6.95 24.71 2.75
N GLU A 182 -6.31 25.08 3.85
CA GLU A 182 -6.93 25.83 4.96
C GLU A 182 -7.14 27.33 4.61
N SER A 183 -6.56 27.79 3.50
CA SER A 183 -6.63 29.18 3.04
C SER A 183 -7.01 29.26 1.57
N LEU A 184 -7.85 30.23 1.23
CA LEU A 184 -8.19 30.57 -0.15
C LEU A 184 -7.19 31.53 -0.81
N GLU A 185 -6.03 31.78 -0.19
CA GLU A 185 -5.01 32.63 -0.79
C GLU A 185 -4.47 32.00 -2.08
N TRP A 186 -4.98 32.46 -3.20
CA TRP A 186 -4.54 32.01 -4.51
C TRP A 186 -3.39 32.85 -5.05
N LYS A 187 -2.27 32.21 -5.33
CA LYS A 187 -1.05 32.86 -5.85
C LYS A 187 -1.00 32.99 -7.37
N GLY A 188 -2.13 32.78 -8.07
CA GLY A 188 -2.23 32.96 -9.52
C GLY A 188 -1.89 31.70 -10.34
N ASP A 189 -1.47 30.59 -9.74
CA ASP A 189 -1.21 29.34 -10.46
C ASP A 189 -2.53 28.60 -10.74
N LYS A 190 -2.90 28.48 -12.00
CA LYS A 190 -4.11 27.78 -12.44
C LYS A 190 -4.07 26.25 -12.17
N LEU A 191 -2.88 25.71 -11.95
CA LEU A 191 -2.69 24.29 -11.63
C LEU A 191 -2.50 24.05 -10.11
N ALA A 192 -2.82 25.05 -9.28
CA ALA A 192 -2.79 24.98 -7.83
C ALA A 192 -3.87 25.88 -7.20
N ILE A 193 -5.10 25.77 -7.67
CA ILE A 193 -6.23 26.56 -7.17
C ILE A 193 -6.70 25.95 -5.83
N PRO A 194 -6.73 26.72 -4.73
CA PRO A 194 -7.14 26.20 -3.44
C PRO A 194 -8.67 25.97 -3.36
N ARG A 195 -9.06 24.87 -2.75
CA ARG A 195 -10.43 24.58 -2.30
C ARG A 195 -10.43 24.51 -0.77
N LEU A 196 -11.49 24.95 -0.14
CA LEU A 196 -11.72 24.71 1.29
C LEU A 196 -12.45 23.39 1.49
N ASP A 197 -12.13 22.67 2.57
CA ASP A 197 -12.99 21.60 3.05
C ASP A 197 -14.36 22.20 3.42
N GLY A 198 -15.39 21.82 2.69
CA GLY A 198 -16.74 22.39 2.84
C GLY A 198 -17.38 22.04 4.17
N MET A 199 -17.02 20.92 4.78
CA MET A 199 -17.50 20.52 6.11
C MET A 199 -16.87 21.38 7.20
N GLU A 200 -15.56 21.63 7.12
CA GLU A 200 -14.85 22.50 8.06
C GLU A 200 -15.30 23.96 7.91
N ALA A 201 -15.33 24.46 6.68
CA ALA A 201 -15.72 25.84 6.40
C ALA A 201 -17.12 26.20 6.90
N HIS A 202 -18.02 25.21 7.02
CA HIS A 202 -19.40 25.38 7.52
C HIS A 202 -19.60 24.86 8.95
N GLY A 203 -18.54 24.49 9.65
CA GLY A 203 -18.60 24.03 11.05
C GLY A 203 -19.34 22.70 11.24
N LEU A 204 -19.41 21.87 10.21
CA LEU A 204 -19.99 20.51 10.27
C LEU A 204 -19.02 19.52 10.92
N ILE A 205 -17.72 19.78 10.80
CA ILE A 205 -16.66 19.16 11.56
C ILE A 205 -15.93 20.25 12.34
N ARG A 206 -15.26 19.86 13.42
CA ARG A 206 -14.49 20.79 14.24
C ARG A 206 -13.36 21.39 13.41
N ALA A 207 -13.31 22.72 13.33
CA ALA A 207 -12.18 23.40 12.73
C ALA A 207 -10.92 23.12 13.55
N ARG A 208 -9.79 22.96 12.87
CA ARG A 208 -8.48 22.76 13.50
C ARG A 208 -8.12 23.99 14.35
N SER A 209 -7.68 23.75 15.58
CA SER A 209 -7.02 24.77 16.37
C SER A 209 -5.62 25.04 15.83
N ILE A 210 -5.15 26.28 15.90
CA ILE A 210 -3.74 26.62 15.65
C ILE A 210 -2.83 25.97 16.70
N GLU A 211 -3.35 25.74 17.90
CA GLU A 211 -2.62 25.08 18.99
C GLU A 211 -2.58 23.55 18.79
N PRO A 212 -1.39 22.96 18.64
CA PRO A 212 -1.25 21.51 18.53
C PRO A 212 -1.68 20.80 19.81
N ILE A 213 -2.34 19.64 19.65
CA ILE A 213 -2.79 18.83 20.80
C ILE A 213 -1.62 18.09 21.45
N PRO A 214 -1.67 17.82 22.76
CA PRO A 214 -0.66 16.98 23.39
C PRO A 214 -0.83 15.49 23.02
N ILE A 215 0.28 14.80 22.69
CA ILE A 215 0.29 13.40 22.24
C ILE A 215 1.31 12.57 23.05
N SER A 216 0.90 11.43 23.59
CA SER A 216 1.78 10.42 24.19
C SER A 216 2.01 9.27 23.22
N VAL A 217 3.25 9.06 22.79
CA VAL A 217 3.65 7.92 21.94
C VAL A 217 4.10 6.79 22.85
N VAL A 218 3.46 5.63 22.73
CA VAL A 218 3.73 4.43 23.54
C VAL A 218 4.34 3.34 22.66
N ILE A 219 5.55 2.86 23.02
CA ILE A 219 6.33 1.89 22.25
C ILE A 219 6.63 0.66 23.12
N PRO A 220 5.94 -0.47 22.90
CA PRO A 220 6.33 -1.74 23.51
C PRO A 220 7.60 -2.26 22.83
N ALA A 221 8.61 -2.64 23.61
CA ALA A 221 9.87 -3.14 23.04
C ALA A 221 10.39 -4.37 23.80
N CYS A 222 10.88 -5.37 23.06
CA CYS A 222 11.50 -6.56 23.60
C CYS A 222 12.62 -7.04 22.68
N ASP A 223 13.88 -6.96 23.15
CA ASP A 223 15.08 -7.35 22.38
C ASP A 223 15.19 -6.65 21.00
N ARG A 224 14.82 -5.37 20.91
CA ARG A 224 14.76 -4.56 19.66
C ARG A 224 15.71 -3.36 19.73
N HIS A 225 17.01 -3.58 19.98
CA HIS A 225 17.93 -2.48 20.25
C HIS A 225 18.25 -1.62 19.03
N ALA A 226 18.55 -2.24 17.89
CA ALA A 226 18.95 -1.50 16.68
C ALA A 226 17.77 -0.73 16.07
N THR A 227 16.62 -1.40 15.91
CA THR A 227 15.41 -0.77 15.35
C THR A 227 14.87 0.28 16.30
N LEU A 228 14.76 0.01 17.60
CA LEU A 228 14.31 0.98 18.60
C LEU A 228 15.18 2.24 18.63
N THR A 229 16.51 2.09 18.54
CA THR A 229 17.44 3.24 18.49
C THR A 229 17.11 4.15 17.31
N GLU A 230 16.79 3.59 16.14
CA GLU A 230 16.41 4.38 14.96
C GLU A 230 15.03 5.02 15.12
N VAL A 231 14.04 4.30 15.68
CA VAL A 231 12.71 4.83 15.97
C VAL A 231 12.78 6.01 16.96
N VAL A 232 13.57 5.89 18.04
CA VAL A 232 13.79 6.97 19.01
C VAL A 232 14.40 8.21 18.34
N LYS A 233 15.42 8.04 17.48
CA LYS A 233 16.01 9.16 16.74
C LYS A 233 14.99 9.88 15.84
N ARG A 234 14.13 9.13 15.14
CA ARG A 234 13.11 9.70 14.27
C ARG A 234 12.01 10.41 15.03
N LEU A 235 11.63 9.91 16.18
CA LEU A 235 10.70 10.60 17.07
C LEU A 235 11.32 11.85 17.71
N ALA A 236 12.62 11.86 18.01
CA ALA A 236 13.34 13.05 18.47
C ALA A 236 13.48 14.12 17.37
N ALA A 237 13.39 13.73 16.09
CA ALA A 237 13.46 14.61 14.93
C ALA A 237 12.08 15.11 14.44
N GLN A 238 11.01 14.92 15.23
CA GLN A 238 9.69 15.42 14.85
C GLN A 238 9.69 16.95 14.76
N SER A 239 9.00 17.48 13.73
CA SER A 239 8.77 18.94 13.58
C SER A 239 7.66 19.45 14.52
N TYR A 240 7.07 18.59 15.32
CA TYR A 240 6.05 18.89 16.31
C TYR A 240 6.67 19.55 17.54
N PRO A 241 5.97 20.51 18.23
CA PRO A 241 6.52 21.17 19.40
C PRO A 241 6.89 20.17 20.51
N PRO A 242 8.13 20.18 21.01
CA PRO A 242 8.61 19.14 21.94
C PRO A 242 7.87 19.10 23.27
N GLU A 243 7.29 20.23 23.72
CA GLU A 243 6.47 20.31 24.91
C GLU A 243 5.05 19.74 24.73
N LYS A 244 4.68 19.43 23.49
CA LYS A 244 3.37 18.89 23.12
C LYS A 244 3.39 17.37 22.86
N TYR A 245 4.50 16.71 23.09
CA TYR A 245 4.51 15.25 23.01
C TYR A 245 5.47 14.63 24.01
N GLU A 246 5.25 13.38 24.34
CA GLU A 246 6.17 12.52 25.08
C GLU A 246 6.31 11.17 24.36
N VAL A 247 7.43 10.50 24.62
CA VAL A 247 7.68 9.12 24.13
C VAL A 247 7.95 8.21 25.31
N ILE A 248 7.15 7.16 25.42
CA ILE A 248 7.18 6.19 26.49
C ILE A 248 7.57 4.84 25.90
N VAL A 249 8.81 4.44 26.08
CA VAL A 249 9.25 3.09 25.76
C VAL A 249 8.95 2.19 26.93
N VAL A 250 8.27 1.08 26.68
CA VAL A 250 7.93 0.07 27.70
C VAL A 250 8.70 -1.21 27.41
N ASP A 251 9.64 -1.55 28.27
CA ASP A 251 10.39 -2.81 28.17
C ASP A 251 9.48 -4.00 28.51
N ASP A 252 9.26 -4.86 27.57
CA ASP A 252 8.39 -6.05 27.66
C ASP A 252 9.22 -7.34 27.90
N GLY A 253 10.19 -7.27 28.80
CA GLY A 253 10.99 -8.41 29.24
C GLY A 253 12.22 -8.68 28.38
N SER A 254 12.93 -7.66 27.92
CA SER A 254 14.20 -7.77 27.18
C SER A 254 15.28 -8.48 28.00
N LYS A 255 16.16 -9.20 27.32
CA LYS A 255 17.30 -9.89 27.94
C LYS A 255 18.39 -8.92 28.43
N SER A 256 18.51 -7.78 27.76
CA SER A 256 19.42 -6.69 28.12
C SER A 256 18.67 -5.36 28.17
N SER A 257 19.16 -4.41 28.96
CA SER A 257 18.52 -3.11 29.14
C SER A 257 18.36 -2.35 27.83
N LEU A 258 17.18 -1.76 27.63
CA LEU A 258 16.89 -0.88 26.49
C LEU A 258 17.32 0.58 26.74
N ARG A 259 17.86 0.90 27.93
CA ARG A 259 18.31 2.25 28.29
C ARG A 259 19.31 2.86 27.30
N PRO A 260 20.27 2.11 26.73
CA PRO A 260 21.18 2.65 25.71
C PRO A 260 20.48 3.14 24.45
N CYS A 261 19.29 2.63 24.12
CA CYS A 261 18.53 3.06 22.94
C CYS A 261 17.98 4.48 23.08
N LEU A 262 17.85 5.00 24.31
CA LEU A 262 17.39 6.35 24.63
C LEU A 262 18.55 7.31 24.92
N GLU A 263 19.80 6.89 24.76
CA GLU A 263 20.96 7.74 25.03
C GLU A 263 20.99 8.95 24.07
N GLY A 264 21.02 10.16 24.63
CA GLY A 264 20.92 11.40 23.85
C GLY A 264 19.51 11.79 23.37
N ALA A 265 18.47 11.03 23.76
CA ALA A 265 17.08 11.43 23.50
C ALA A 265 16.68 12.67 24.35
N PRO A 266 15.68 13.49 23.86
CA PRO A 266 15.13 14.62 24.62
C PRO A 266 14.53 14.21 25.96
N GLU A 267 14.38 15.19 26.90
CA GLU A 267 13.86 14.94 28.26
C GLU A 267 12.41 14.42 28.31
N ASN A 268 11.63 14.66 27.27
CA ASN A 268 10.26 14.14 27.11
C ASN A 268 10.22 12.65 26.66
N PHE A 269 11.38 11.97 26.64
CA PHE A 269 11.49 10.53 26.37
C PHE A 269 11.81 9.78 27.66
N ARG A 270 11.11 8.70 27.92
CA ARG A 270 11.36 7.87 29.10
C ARG A 270 11.19 6.38 28.85
N LEU A 271 11.91 5.59 29.63
CA LEU A 271 11.84 4.13 29.64
C LEU A 271 11.09 3.67 30.90
N ILE A 272 10.06 2.86 30.72
CA ILE A 272 9.43 2.08 31.78
C ILE A 272 10.02 0.68 31.71
N GLU A 273 10.85 0.37 32.70
CA GLU A 273 11.39 -0.98 32.81
C GLU A 273 10.29 -1.93 33.30
N ASN A 274 10.08 -3.01 32.57
CA ASN A 274 9.13 -4.02 32.98
C ASN A 274 9.79 -4.94 34.02
N ALA A 275 9.29 -4.93 35.26
CA ALA A 275 9.67 -5.90 36.29
C ALA A 275 9.14 -7.33 36.02
N GLY A 276 8.56 -7.57 34.83
CA GLY A 276 8.06 -8.87 34.39
C GLY A 276 9.19 -9.91 34.23
N LYS A 277 8.81 -11.18 34.19
CA LYS A 277 9.76 -12.28 33.96
C LYS A 277 10.41 -12.12 32.57
N GLN A 278 11.75 -12.11 32.51
CA GLN A 278 12.50 -12.19 31.25
C GLN A 278 11.93 -13.29 30.35
N GLY A 279 11.70 -12.94 29.09
CA GLY A 279 11.22 -13.89 28.07
C GLY A 279 9.70 -14.10 28.02
N THR A 280 8.91 -13.37 28.81
CA THR A 280 7.46 -13.33 28.65
C THR A 280 7.10 -12.09 27.80
N PHE A 281 6.69 -12.31 26.59
CA PHE A 281 6.26 -11.24 25.69
C PHE A 281 4.75 -11.03 25.79
N ASN A 282 4.33 -9.78 26.04
CA ASN A 282 2.91 -9.38 26.02
C ASN A 282 2.78 -7.90 25.60
N ALA A 283 2.83 -7.66 24.31
CA ALA A 283 2.77 -6.31 23.75
C ALA A 283 1.52 -5.55 24.18
N GLY A 284 0.36 -6.21 24.29
CA GLY A 284 -0.88 -5.60 24.75
C GLY A 284 -0.76 -5.03 26.16
N GLN A 285 -0.17 -5.80 27.09
CA GLN A 285 0.03 -5.33 28.46
C GLN A 285 1.10 -4.23 28.57
N ALA A 286 2.15 -4.30 27.75
CA ALA A 286 3.14 -3.24 27.67
C ALA A 286 2.53 -1.94 27.15
N ARG A 287 1.68 -2.02 26.11
CA ARG A 287 0.93 -0.85 25.60
C ARG A 287 -0.04 -0.30 26.64
N GLN A 288 -0.78 -1.17 27.36
CA GLN A 288 -1.68 -0.73 28.43
C GLN A 288 -0.91 0.01 29.51
N ARG A 289 0.21 -0.54 29.97
CA ARG A 289 1.04 0.12 30.99
C ARG A 289 1.54 1.48 30.54
N GLY A 290 2.01 1.59 29.29
CA GLY A 290 2.41 2.89 28.73
C GLY A 290 1.25 3.88 28.66
N ALA A 291 0.05 3.42 28.29
CA ALA A 291 -1.16 4.24 28.25
C ALA A 291 -1.60 4.71 29.66
N ASP A 292 -1.49 3.85 30.67
CA ASP A 292 -1.83 4.18 32.07
C ASP A 292 -0.91 5.28 32.63
N GLU A 293 0.38 5.23 32.25
CA GLU A 293 1.39 6.19 32.69
C GLU A 293 1.53 7.42 31.76
N ALA A 294 0.85 7.45 30.62
CA ALA A 294 0.87 8.57 29.70
C ALA A 294 0.32 9.85 30.34
N GLN A 295 0.93 11.01 30.07
CA GLN A 295 0.48 12.30 30.62
C GLN A 295 -0.67 12.88 29.81
N PHE A 296 -0.70 12.64 28.51
CA PHE A 296 -1.65 13.25 27.58
C PHE A 296 -2.81 12.33 27.24
N ASP A 297 -3.94 12.91 26.85
CA ASP A 297 -5.16 12.17 26.51
C ASP A 297 -5.04 11.46 25.15
N THR A 298 -4.39 12.08 24.17
CA THR A 298 -4.17 11.43 22.87
C THR A 298 -3.00 10.46 22.97
N LEU A 299 -3.26 9.19 22.66
CA LEU A 299 -2.31 8.09 22.66
C LEU A 299 -1.95 7.69 21.22
N SER A 300 -0.69 7.48 20.94
CA SER A 300 -0.21 6.84 19.70
C SER A 300 0.56 5.59 20.07
N PHE A 301 0.09 4.43 19.64
CA PHE A 301 0.79 3.16 19.75
C PHE A 301 1.65 2.97 18.50
N LEU A 302 2.93 2.70 18.70
CA LEU A 302 3.90 2.51 17.65
C LEU A 302 4.80 1.32 18.01
N ASP A 303 5.07 0.42 17.06
CA ASP A 303 5.99 -0.70 17.33
C ASP A 303 7.45 -0.24 17.34
N ALA A 304 8.30 -0.94 18.09
CA ALA A 304 9.74 -0.65 18.24
C ALA A 304 10.56 -0.82 16.95
N ASP A 305 9.94 -1.31 15.89
CA ASP A 305 10.50 -1.49 14.55
C ASP A 305 9.73 -0.71 13.48
N VAL A 306 8.98 0.33 13.87
CA VAL A 306 8.26 1.23 12.96
C VAL A 306 8.85 2.63 13.05
N GLY A 307 9.66 3.01 12.05
CA GLY A 307 10.16 4.37 11.89
C GLY A 307 9.10 5.30 11.31
N VAL A 308 9.18 6.58 11.61
CA VAL A 308 8.21 7.58 11.16
C VAL A 308 8.91 8.79 10.52
N PRO A 309 8.27 9.53 9.58
CA PRO A 309 8.78 10.80 9.06
C PRO A 309 8.62 11.92 10.10
N SER A 310 9.26 13.07 9.85
CA SER A 310 9.29 14.20 10.79
C SER A 310 7.94 14.90 11.00
N ASP A 311 6.96 14.68 10.14
CA ASP A 311 5.60 15.25 10.19
C ASP A 311 4.54 14.27 10.71
N PHE A 312 4.95 13.12 11.22
CA PHE A 312 4.04 12.07 11.68
C PHE A 312 3.05 12.55 12.76
N LEU A 313 3.55 13.28 13.77
CA LEU A 313 2.69 13.78 14.85
C LEU A 313 1.68 14.82 14.35
N TRP A 314 2.04 15.63 13.34
CA TRP A 314 1.10 16.55 12.68
C TRP A 314 -0.03 15.81 11.98
N ALA A 315 0.25 14.65 11.40
CA ALA A 315 -0.77 13.84 10.78
C ALA A 315 -1.79 13.28 11.78
N LEU A 316 -1.34 12.90 12.98
CA LEU A 316 -2.23 12.49 14.07
C LEU A 316 -3.03 13.66 14.64
N ASP A 317 -2.36 14.79 14.88
CA ASP A 317 -2.98 16.05 15.33
C ASP A 317 -4.13 16.45 14.40
N TRP A 318 -3.89 16.41 13.11
CA TRP A 318 -4.88 16.77 12.09
C TRP A 318 -6.19 15.96 12.21
N VAL A 319 -6.09 14.66 12.49
CA VAL A 319 -7.27 13.80 12.64
C VAL A 319 -7.95 14.01 13.99
N HIS A 320 -7.19 14.00 15.10
CA HIS A 320 -7.76 14.09 16.44
C HIS A 320 -8.40 15.44 16.73
N GLN A 321 -7.91 16.52 16.12
CA GLN A 321 -8.57 17.83 16.24
C GLN A 321 -9.95 17.86 15.56
N ARG A 322 -10.17 17.04 14.53
CA ARG A 322 -11.40 17.03 13.73
C ARG A 322 -12.39 15.93 14.09
N THR A 323 -11.94 14.90 14.79
CA THR A 323 -12.74 13.70 15.07
C THR A 323 -12.67 13.35 16.55
N ASN A 324 -13.81 13.41 17.23
CA ASN A 324 -13.91 12.99 18.63
C ASN A 324 -13.82 11.46 18.73
N ASP A 325 -13.19 10.97 19.81
CA ASP A 325 -13.01 9.53 20.06
C ASP A 325 -12.48 8.77 18.84
N ALA A 326 -11.56 9.40 18.07
CA ALA A 326 -10.99 8.82 16.87
C ALA A 326 -10.12 7.61 17.20
N VAL A 327 -10.28 6.57 16.38
CA VAL A 327 -9.32 5.47 16.24
C VAL A 327 -8.63 5.68 14.90
N VAL A 328 -7.42 6.25 14.96
CA VAL A 328 -6.63 6.57 13.75
C VAL A 328 -5.81 5.35 13.36
N LEU A 329 -6.12 4.80 12.19
CA LEU A 329 -5.38 3.72 11.57
C LEU A 329 -4.28 4.36 10.71
N GLY A 330 -3.01 4.31 11.15
CA GLY A 330 -1.89 4.81 10.38
C GLY A 330 -1.49 3.85 9.25
N TYR A 331 -0.88 4.39 8.19
CA TYR A 331 -0.33 3.57 7.11
C TYR A 331 0.95 2.87 7.60
N LEU A 332 1.13 1.59 7.26
CA LEU A 332 2.33 0.81 7.61
C LEU A 332 3.05 0.34 6.35
N SER A 333 4.02 1.14 5.88
CA SER A 333 4.86 0.78 4.74
C SER A 333 5.70 -0.45 5.03
N GLY A 334 5.65 -1.44 4.15
CA GLY A 334 6.36 -2.71 4.32
C GLY A 334 5.72 -3.67 5.32
N TYR A 335 4.53 -3.34 5.83
CA TYR A 335 3.77 -4.25 6.64
C TYR A 335 2.98 -5.22 5.76
N ASN A 336 3.44 -6.46 5.77
CA ASN A 336 2.65 -7.57 5.24
C ASN A 336 2.87 -8.75 6.18
N LEU A 337 1.80 -9.38 6.61
CA LEU A 337 1.84 -10.57 7.47
C LEU A 337 2.70 -11.70 6.88
N HIS A 338 2.97 -11.65 5.59
CA HIS A 338 3.63 -12.69 4.81
C HIS A 338 4.94 -12.22 4.13
N ASP A 339 5.34 -10.94 4.23
CA ASP A 339 6.51 -10.38 3.54
C ASP A 339 7.70 -10.19 4.49
N ILE A 340 8.59 -11.14 4.54
CA ILE A 340 9.86 -10.99 5.28
C ILE A 340 10.89 -10.20 4.45
N GLY A 341 10.74 -10.18 3.12
CA GLY A 341 11.74 -9.63 2.19
C GLY A 341 11.53 -8.18 1.76
N PHE A 342 10.46 -7.52 2.21
CA PHE A 342 10.03 -6.20 1.73
C PHE A 342 9.89 -5.17 2.84
N THR A 343 10.81 -5.18 3.77
CA THR A 343 10.95 -4.18 4.82
C THR A 343 12.21 -3.35 4.55
N HIS A 344 12.27 -2.14 5.09
CA HIS A 344 13.47 -1.33 5.04
C HIS A 344 14.50 -1.85 6.04
N SER A 345 15.78 -1.89 5.66
CA SER A 345 16.84 -2.11 6.63
C SER A 345 17.08 -0.86 7.48
N VAL A 346 17.66 -1.03 8.67
CA VAL A 346 18.12 0.10 9.51
C VAL A 346 19.03 1.03 8.70
N GLU A 347 19.89 0.49 7.84
CA GLU A 347 20.82 1.29 7.03
C GLU A 347 20.10 2.10 5.93
N ASP A 348 19.01 1.59 5.35
CA ASP A 348 18.21 2.33 4.36
C ASP A 348 17.49 3.50 5.02
N VAL A 349 16.94 3.28 6.21
CA VAL A 349 16.21 4.31 6.96
C VAL A 349 17.14 5.42 7.46
N LYS A 350 18.40 5.12 7.81
CA LYS A 350 19.43 6.11 8.16
C LYS A 350 19.77 7.08 7.02
N LYS A 351 19.53 6.72 5.76
CA LYS A 351 19.80 7.57 4.59
C LYS A 351 18.74 8.65 4.35
N GLY A 352 17.63 8.60 5.05
CA GLY A 352 16.50 9.52 4.91
C GLY A 352 15.16 8.81 4.97
N ASP A 353 14.10 9.45 4.48
CA ASP A 353 12.79 8.82 4.37
C ASP A 353 12.81 7.83 3.20
N PRO A 354 12.55 6.54 3.47
CA PRO A 354 12.60 5.53 2.43
C PRO A 354 11.40 5.65 1.48
N ALA A 355 11.55 5.12 0.27
CA ALA A 355 10.43 4.97 -0.65
C ALA A 355 9.35 4.04 -0.06
N ILE A 356 8.09 4.28 -0.42
CA ILE A 356 6.96 3.55 0.14
C ILE A 356 6.93 2.12 -0.37
N ILE A 357 6.90 1.17 0.55
CA ILE A 357 6.53 -0.22 0.28
C ILE A 357 5.05 -0.36 0.63
N VAL A 358 4.25 -0.80 -0.35
CA VAL A 358 2.80 -0.85 -0.17
C VAL A 358 2.40 -1.85 0.91
N ASP A 359 1.49 -1.44 1.80
CA ASP A 359 0.84 -2.33 2.77
C ASP A 359 -0.15 -3.26 2.05
N ARG A 360 0.34 -4.39 1.59
CA ARG A 360 -0.42 -5.33 0.77
C ARG A 360 -1.57 -6.01 1.48
N SER A 361 -1.54 -6.03 2.82
CA SER A 361 -2.62 -6.65 3.61
C SER A 361 -3.87 -5.77 3.66
N ARG A 362 -3.71 -4.46 3.67
CA ARG A 362 -4.82 -3.50 3.79
C ARG A 362 -5.10 -2.72 2.52
N GLU A 363 -4.11 -2.53 1.64
CA GLU A 363 -4.23 -1.70 0.45
C GLU A 363 -5.41 -2.05 -0.48
N PRO A 364 -5.74 -3.33 -0.76
CA PRO A 364 -6.92 -3.64 -1.57
C PRO A 364 -8.22 -3.14 -0.95
N THR A 365 -8.39 -3.32 0.37
CA THR A 365 -9.55 -2.83 1.10
C THR A 365 -9.59 -1.30 1.15
N LEU A 366 -8.45 -0.66 1.43
CA LEU A 366 -8.34 0.79 1.50
C LEU A 366 -8.67 1.45 0.16
N LYS A 367 -8.17 0.89 -0.94
CA LYS A 367 -8.51 1.36 -2.29
C LYS A 367 -9.99 1.19 -2.59
N ALA A 368 -10.58 0.06 -2.25
CA ALA A 368 -12.00 -0.21 -2.51
C ALA A 368 -12.95 0.76 -1.80
N CYS A 369 -12.52 1.36 -0.69
CA CYS A 369 -13.30 2.37 0.04
C CYS A 369 -12.72 3.79 -0.02
N PHE A 370 -11.75 4.08 -0.89
CA PHE A 370 -11.07 5.39 -0.99
C PHE A 370 -10.56 5.90 0.36
N ASP A 371 -10.00 5.01 1.17
CA ASP A 371 -9.58 5.29 2.54
C ASP A 371 -10.71 5.68 3.50
N ASN A 372 -11.96 5.66 3.05
CA ASN A 372 -13.13 5.90 3.89
C ASN A 372 -13.53 4.62 4.62
N VAL A 373 -12.73 4.23 5.60
CA VAL A 373 -12.94 2.97 6.35
C VAL A 373 -14.29 2.92 7.10
N ASP A 374 -14.97 4.04 7.25
CA ASP A 374 -16.35 4.14 7.73
C ASP A 374 -17.40 3.61 6.74
N TRP A 375 -17.02 3.30 5.49
CA TRP A 375 -17.86 2.54 4.55
C TRP A 375 -17.85 1.04 4.85
N LEU A 376 -16.86 0.55 5.61
CA LEU A 376 -16.71 -0.86 5.91
C LEU A 376 -17.62 -1.26 7.07
N ASP A 377 -18.24 -2.43 6.97
CA ASP A 377 -19.03 -3.02 8.06
C ASP A 377 -18.15 -3.40 9.26
N GLU A 378 -16.88 -3.73 9.00
CA GLU A 378 -15.93 -4.25 9.98
C GLU A 378 -14.57 -3.52 9.93
N PRO A 379 -14.51 -2.16 10.10
CA PRO A 379 -13.27 -1.38 9.99
C PRO A 379 -12.24 -1.78 11.07
N TRP A 380 -12.68 -2.37 12.16
CA TRP A 380 -11.85 -2.88 13.26
C TRP A 380 -10.84 -3.95 12.81
N ARG A 381 -11.10 -4.67 11.71
CA ARG A 381 -10.16 -5.63 11.14
C ARG A 381 -8.86 -5.01 10.62
N LEU A 382 -8.86 -3.70 10.43
CA LEU A 382 -7.68 -2.93 10.00
C LEU A 382 -6.91 -2.31 11.18
N ALA A 383 -7.34 -2.56 12.42
CA ALA A 383 -6.74 -2.01 13.63
C ALA A 383 -5.46 -2.76 14.01
N TYR A 384 -4.31 -2.27 13.54
CA TYR A 384 -3.00 -2.79 13.92
C TYR A 384 -2.30 -1.78 14.82
N THR A 385 -2.04 -2.17 16.06
CA THR A 385 -1.45 -1.29 17.08
C THR A 385 0.03 -0.96 16.84
N GLY A 386 0.62 -1.52 15.80
CA GLY A 386 1.95 -1.10 15.32
C GLY A 386 1.98 0.33 14.77
N ASN A 387 0.83 0.89 14.38
CA ASN A 387 0.62 2.31 14.07
C ASN A 387 -0.86 2.66 14.21
N LEU A 388 -1.30 2.85 15.44
CA LEU A 388 -2.67 3.19 15.79
C LEU A 388 -2.68 4.30 16.84
N SER A 389 -3.57 5.27 16.67
CA SER A 389 -3.77 6.33 17.67
C SER A 389 -5.23 6.41 18.11
N THR A 390 -5.45 6.70 19.39
CA THR A 390 -6.78 6.89 19.99
C THR A 390 -6.68 7.79 21.23
N THR A 391 -7.78 8.01 21.94
CA THR A 391 -7.77 8.76 23.20
C THR A 391 -7.80 7.82 24.41
N LYS A 392 -7.29 8.30 25.56
CA LYS A 392 -7.47 7.58 26.85
C LYS A 392 -8.94 7.33 27.15
N SER A 393 -9.80 8.31 26.83
CA SER A 393 -11.24 8.18 26.99
C SER A 393 -11.81 7.01 26.17
N ALA A 394 -11.49 6.93 24.88
CA ALA A 394 -11.93 5.83 24.02
C ALA A 394 -11.36 4.47 24.48
N LEU A 395 -10.07 4.44 24.84
CA LEU A 395 -9.40 3.24 25.34
C LEU A 395 -10.07 2.75 26.64
N ALA A 396 -10.37 3.65 27.56
CA ALA A 396 -11.05 3.32 28.83
C ALA A 396 -12.48 2.82 28.62
N LYS A 397 -13.26 3.45 27.70
CA LYS A 397 -14.60 2.98 27.32
C LYS A 397 -14.57 1.55 26.73
N ALA A 398 -13.51 1.22 26.00
CA ALA A 398 -13.31 -0.13 25.46
C ALA A 398 -12.75 -1.13 26.50
N GLY A 399 -12.39 -0.67 27.71
CA GLY A 399 -11.83 -1.52 28.77
C GLY A 399 -10.33 -1.79 28.67
N GLY A 400 -9.60 -1.02 27.86
CA GLY A 400 -8.15 -1.18 27.67
C GLY A 400 -7.75 -2.45 26.91
N PHE A 401 -6.48 -2.80 26.93
CA PHE A 401 -5.98 -4.07 26.36
C PHE A 401 -6.35 -5.25 27.27
N ALA A 402 -6.97 -6.29 26.72
CA ALA A 402 -7.33 -7.47 27.49
C ALA A 402 -6.08 -8.22 28.00
N ARG A 403 -6.15 -8.69 29.26
CA ARG A 403 -5.00 -9.34 29.94
C ARG A 403 -4.81 -10.79 29.56
N ASP A 404 -5.81 -11.39 28.93
CA ASP A 404 -5.90 -12.83 28.68
C ASP A 404 -5.06 -13.29 27.47
N PHE A 405 -4.66 -12.35 26.60
CA PHE A 405 -3.79 -12.65 25.49
C PHE A 405 -2.34 -12.85 25.93
N SER A 406 -1.64 -13.74 25.25
CA SER A 406 -0.23 -14.04 25.51
C SER A 406 0.52 -14.37 24.23
N GLY A 407 1.77 -13.92 24.12
CA GLY A 407 2.57 -14.10 22.91
C GLY A 407 2.13 -13.13 21.82
N TRP A 408 2.09 -13.59 20.58
CA TRP A 408 1.81 -12.76 19.41
C TRP A 408 0.39 -12.95 18.88
N GLY A 409 -0.28 -11.83 18.62
CA GLY A 409 -1.45 -11.71 17.74
C GLY A 409 -2.80 -11.69 18.45
N LEU A 410 -3.74 -11.01 17.85
CA LEU A 410 -5.16 -10.84 18.16
C LEU A 410 -5.49 -9.87 19.30
N GLU A 411 -4.53 -9.43 20.10
CA GLU A 411 -4.76 -8.42 21.16
C GLU A 411 -5.16 -7.05 20.59
N ASP A 412 -4.64 -6.73 19.41
CA ASP A 412 -4.95 -5.50 18.68
C ASP A 412 -6.31 -5.56 17.98
N LEU A 413 -6.65 -6.69 17.39
CA LEU A 413 -7.97 -6.90 16.78
C LEU A 413 -9.09 -6.95 17.82
N ASP A 414 -8.85 -7.57 18.99
CA ASP A 414 -9.77 -7.54 20.12
C ASP A 414 -10.03 -6.10 20.60
N LEU A 415 -8.96 -5.33 20.80
CA LEU A 415 -9.09 -3.91 21.16
C LEU A 415 -9.84 -3.14 20.07
N GLY A 416 -9.47 -3.31 18.80
CA GLY A 416 -10.14 -2.68 17.66
C GLY A 416 -11.64 -2.99 17.64
N TYR A 417 -12.00 -4.26 17.86
CA TYR A 417 -13.39 -4.69 17.92
C TYR A 417 -14.15 -4.03 19.08
N ARG A 418 -13.58 -3.99 20.28
CA ARG A 418 -14.22 -3.34 21.45
C ARG A 418 -14.33 -1.83 21.26
N LEU A 419 -13.34 -1.16 20.67
CA LEU A 419 -13.43 0.25 20.27
C LEU A 419 -14.57 0.46 19.25
N PHE A 420 -14.69 -0.40 18.25
CA PHE A 420 -15.81 -0.36 17.30
C PHE A 420 -17.17 -0.50 17.99
N LYS A 421 -17.30 -1.43 18.93
CA LYS A 421 -18.55 -1.62 19.71
C LYS A 421 -18.91 -0.43 20.61
N THR A 422 -17.95 0.41 21.00
CA THR A 422 -18.23 1.65 21.74
C THR A 422 -18.74 2.78 20.84
N GLY A 423 -18.73 2.61 19.53
CA GLY A 423 -19.08 3.67 18.56
C GLY A 423 -17.94 4.64 18.28
N ALA A 424 -16.69 4.29 18.61
CA ALA A 424 -15.53 5.09 18.28
C ALA A 424 -15.40 5.27 16.75
N ALA A 425 -14.96 6.44 16.31
CA ALA A 425 -14.84 6.79 14.91
C ALA A 425 -13.52 6.25 14.33
N PHE A 426 -13.57 5.26 13.44
CA PHE A 426 -12.40 4.75 12.72
C PHE A 426 -12.04 5.69 11.57
N VAL A 427 -10.79 6.13 11.55
CA VAL A 427 -10.25 7.02 10.52
C VAL A 427 -8.94 6.47 10.02
N PHE A 428 -8.85 6.19 8.73
CA PHE A 428 -7.57 5.86 8.13
C PHE A 428 -6.82 7.12 7.71
N SER A 429 -5.49 7.16 7.95
CA SER A 429 -4.65 8.29 7.56
C SER A 429 -3.41 7.83 6.81
N ARG A 430 -3.35 8.11 5.50
CA ARG A 430 -2.12 7.92 4.70
C ARG A 430 -1.02 8.90 5.05
N PHE A 431 -1.33 9.96 5.80
CA PHE A 431 -0.34 10.93 6.25
C PHE A 431 0.36 10.47 7.53
N ALA A 432 -0.31 9.68 8.38
CA ALA A 432 0.30 9.05 9.55
C ALA A 432 1.04 7.77 9.11
N ILE A 433 2.12 7.94 8.34
CA ILE A 433 2.87 6.82 7.81
C ILE A 433 3.93 6.31 8.78
N GLY A 434 4.02 4.98 8.91
CA GLY A 434 5.13 4.27 9.53
C GLY A 434 5.87 3.39 8.52
N PHE A 435 7.18 3.28 8.67
CA PHE A 435 8.05 2.40 7.86
C PHE A 435 8.47 1.20 8.68
N HIS A 436 8.16 -0.01 8.25
CA HIS A 436 8.62 -1.20 8.94
C HIS A 436 10.13 -1.39 8.71
N ILE A 437 10.90 -1.48 9.80
CA ILE A 437 12.36 -1.56 9.80
C ILE A 437 12.77 -2.95 10.26
N VAL A 438 13.83 -3.50 9.66
CA VAL A 438 14.45 -4.77 10.11
C VAL A 438 15.93 -4.60 10.32
N ASP A 439 16.44 -5.33 11.28
CA ASP A 439 17.86 -5.54 11.48
C ASP A 439 18.16 -7.04 11.49
N ALA A 440 19.19 -7.46 10.74
CA ALA A 440 19.53 -8.87 10.58
C ALA A 440 20.06 -9.51 11.88
N SER A 441 20.53 -8.70 12.84
CA SER A 441 21.01 -9.15 14.16
C SER A 441 19.89 -9.35 15.18
N GLU A 442 18.67 -8.84 14.89
CA GLU A 442 17.53 -8.94 15.79
C GLU A 442 16.72 -10.21 15.53
N ALA A 443 16.06 -10.70 16.58
CA ALA A 443 15.26 -11.91 16.48
C ALA A 443 14.20 -11.81 15.36
N THR A 444 14.08 -12.87 14.57
CA THR A 444 13.06 -12.99 13.55
C THR A 444 11.64 -12.80 14.11
N SER A 445 10.73 -12.36 13.26
CA SER A 445 9.33 -12.14 13.62
C SER A 445 8.73 -13.34 14.38
N ARG A 446 8.00 -13.04 15.46
CA ARG A 446 7.22 -14.04 16.22
C ARG A 446 5.92 -14.45 15.52
N ASN A 447 5.63 -13.83 14.39
CA ASN A 447 4.47 -14.12 13.58
C ASN A 447 4.65 -15.46 12.82
N PRO A 448 3.86 -16.51 13.12
CA PRO A 448 4.01 -17.80 12.46
C PRO A 448 3.69 -17.76 10.97
N PHE A 449 2.85 -16.83 10.52
CA PHE A 449 2.55 -16.63 9.10
C PHE A 449 3.77 -16.10 8.31
N ARG A 450 4.79 -15.56 9.00
CA ARG A 450 6.05 -15.12 8.39
C ARG A 450 7.13 -16.19 8.38
N ALA A 451 6.87 -17.36 8.93
CA ALA A 451 7.83 -18.44 8.92
C ALA A 451 8.06 -18.92 7.46
N PRO A 452 9.33 -19.13 7.04
CA PRO A 452 9.64 -19.60 5.69
C PRO A 452 9.01 -20.97 5.39
N LYS A 453 8.73 -21.74 6.42
CA LYS A 453 8.03 -23.03 6.37
C LYS A 453 7.12 -23.13 7.59
N PRO A 454 5.89 -22.61 7.49
CA PRO A 454 4.96 -22.64 8.60
C PRO A 454 4.53 -24.08 8.88
N GLU A 455 4.83 -24.56 10.08
CA GLU A 455 4.34 -25.82 10.60
C GLU A 455 3.14 -25.58 11.52
N ARG A 456 2.20 -26.50 11.55
CA ARG A 456 0.98 -26.38 12.37
C ARG A 456 1.31 -26.04 13.85
N SER A 457 2.35 -26.63 14.39
CA SER A 457 2.83 -26.41 15.75
C SER A 457 3.19 -24.95 16.05
N MET A 458 3.61 -24.17 15.03
CA MET A 458 3.96 -22.76 15.18
C MET A 458 2.75 -21.88 15.45
N PHE A 459 1.55 -22.33 15.09
CA PHE A 459 0.29 -21.61 15.28
C PHE A 459 -0.36 -21.84 16.65
N ALA A 460 0.17 -22.71 17.47
CA ALA A 460 -0.44 -23.05 18.77
C ALA A 460 -0.69 -21.82 19.68
N GLY A 461 0.21 -20.86 19.70
CA GLY A 461 0.05 -19.59 20.43
C GLY A 461 -1.07 -18.72 19.85
N TYR A 462 -1.10 -18.60 18.52
CA TYR A 462 -2.15 -17.84 17.81
C TYR A 462 -3.52 -18.49 17.97
N GLU A 463 -3.61 -19.83 17.87
CA GLU A 463 -4.84 -20.59 18.11
C GLU A 463 -5.34 -20.44 19.54
N LYS A 464 -4.43 -20.45 20.51
CA LYS A 464 -4.78 -20.17 21.92
C LYS A 464 -5.37 -18.76 22.05
N ASN A 465 -4.78 -17.77 21.42
CA ASN A 465 -5.31 -16.40 21.42
C ASN A 465 -6.65 -16.32 20.68
N LEU A 466 -6.89 -17.16 19.67
CA LEU A 466 -8.17 -17.25 18.99
C LEU A 466 -9.29 -17.82 19.91
N GLU A 467 -8.97 -18.83 20.72
CA GLU A 467 -9.89 -19.32 21.77
C GLU A 467 -10.15 -18.26 22.85
N THR A 468 -9.11 -17.50 23.21
CA THR A 468 -9.25 -16.33 24.11
C THR A 468 -10.20 -15.30 23.53
N LEU A 469 -10.04 -14.93 22.25
CA LEU A 469 -10.92 -13.98 21.56
C LEU A 469 -12.39 -14.46 21.59
N LEU A 470 -12.62 -15.73 21.27
CA LEU A 470 -13.97 -16.33 21.32
C LEU A 470 -14.55 -16.32 22.75
N SER A 471 -13.73 -16.56 23.77
CA SER A 471 -14.17 -16.57 25.16
C SER A 471 -14.52 -15.16 25.70
N LEU A 472 -13.84 -14.14 25.21
CA LEU A 472 -14.12 -12.73 25.55
C LEU A 472 -15.40 -12.21 24.88
N HIS A 473 -15.81 -12.82 23.75
CA HIS A 473 -16.97 -12.42 22.96
C HIS A 473 -17.91 -13.61 22.71
N PRO A 474 -18.51 -14.19 23.77
CA PRO A 474 -19.35 -15.39 23.64
C PRO A 474 -20.62 -15.09 22.83
N ASN A 475 -20.95 -15.97 21.88
CA ASN A 475 -22.12 -15.88 20.98
C ASN A 475 -22.12 -14.62 20.07
N ASP A 476 -20.96 -14.04 19.80
CA ASP A 476 -20.83 -12.95 18.83
C ASP A 476 -20.55 -13.51 17.44
N ALA A 477 -21.55 -13.47 16.56
CA ALA A 477 -21.48 -14.05 15.22
C ALA A 477 -20.38 -13.41 14.35
N THR A 478 -19.99 -12.15 14.62
CA THR A 478 -18.91 -11.47 13.89
C THR A 478 -17.55 -12.06 14.26
N ILE A 479 -17.32 -12.28 15.55
CA ILE A 479 -16.09 -12.88 16.05
C ILE A 479 -16.02 -14.38 15.67
N GLU A 480 -17.15 -15.09 15.71
CA GLU A 480 -17.22 -16.49 15.27
C GLU A 480 -16.85 -16.64 13.78
N ARG A 481 -17.38 -15.76 12.90
CA ARG A 481 -17.01 -15.74 11.47
C ARG A 481 -15.53 -15.42 11.28
N PHE A 482 -15.02 -14.43 12.00
CA PHE A 482 -13.58 -14.08 11.97
C PHE A 482 -12.73 -15.28 12.40
N ALA A 483 -13.07 -15.94 13.50
CA ALA A 483 -12.33 -17.09 14.00
C ALA A 483 -12.35 -18.28 13.02
N ALA A 484 -13.51 -18.54 12.38
CA ALA A 484 -13.62 -19.57 11.36
C ALA A 484 -12.70 -19.27 10.16
N GLN A 485 -12.67 -18.01 9.69
CA GLN A 485 -11.76 -17.58 8.62
C GLN A 485 -10.30 -17.73 9.03
N ALA A 486 -9.92 -17.29 10.23
CA ALA A 486 -8.55 -17.40 10.72
C ALA A 486 -8.05 -18.85 10.81
N ARG A 487 -8.92 -19.78 11.21
CA ARG A 487 -8.62 -21.23 11.19
C ARG A 487 -8.44 -21.75 9.76
N ALA A 488 -9.29 -21.34 8.83
CA ALA A 488 -9.16 -21.69 7.42
C ALA A 488 -7.84 -21.17 6.82
N ASP A 489 -7.44 -19.95 7.17
CA ASP A 489 -6.16 -19.34 6.74
C ASP A 489 -4.95 -20.13 7.28
N ILE A 490 -5.01 -20.65 8.51
CA ILE A 490 -3.97 -21.52 9.08
C ILE A 490 -3.89 -22.83 8.29
N GLU A 491 -5.03 -23.52 8.05
CA GLU A 491 -5.06 -24.76 7.27
C GLU A 491 -4.52 -24.56 5.86
N GLU A 492 -4.98 -23.50 5.20
CA GLU A 492 -4.48 -23.11 3.89
C GLU A 492 -2.98 -22.87 3.94
N THR A 493 -2.44 -22.17 4.95
CA THR A 493 -1.02 -21.87 5.10
C THR A 493 -0.16 -23.12 5.32
N CYS A 494 -0.66 -24.12 6.06
CA CYS A 494 0.06 -25.35 6.35
C CYS A 494 -0.02 -26.43 5.23
N GLY A 495 -0.97 -26.32 4.30
CA GLY A 495 -1.28 -27.37 3.29
C GLY A 495 -0.61 -27.19 1.91
N ARG A 496 0.41 -26.39 1.73
CA ARG A 496 0.79 -25.77 0.44
C ARG A 496 2.02 -26.31 -0.32
N PRO A 497 2.11 -26.05 -1.66
CA PRO A 497 3.09 -26.70 -2.54
C PRO A 497 4.54 -26.19 -2.33
N ASP A 498 5.50 -27.08 -2.52
CA ASP A 498 6.95 -26.78 -2.43
C ASP A 498 7.46 -25.80 -3.50
N THR A 499 6.73 -25.61 -4.59
CA THR A 499 7.15 -24.76 -5.72
C THR A 499 5.98 -23.94 -6.23
N VAL A 500 6.18 -22.61 -6.36
CA VAL A 500 5.21 -21.67 -6.93
C VAL A 500 5.74 -21.13 -8.27
N GLY A 501 4.91 -21.18 -9.31
CA GLY A 501 5.17 -20.53 -10.58
C GLY A 501 4.89 -19.04 -10.52
N VAL A 502 5.83 -18.21 -10.98
CA VAL A 502 5.69 -16.77 -11.09
C VAL A 502 5.85 -16.35 -12.54
N GLU A 503 4.75 -15.89 -13.15
CA GLU A 503 4.74 -15.42 -14.52
C GLU A 503 5.15 -13.94 -14.59
N PHE A 504 6.25 -13.68 -15.27
CA PHE A 504 6.79 -12.33 -15.43
C PHE A 504 6.04 -11.51 -16.49
N GLY A 505 5.50 -12.19 -17.50
CA GLY A 505 4.91 -11.51 -18.66
C GLY A 505 5.91 -10.62 -19.39
N GLY A 506 5.63 -10.20 -20.58
CA GLY A 506 6.42 -9.20 -21.27
C GLY A 506 7.35 -9.72 -22.34
N ALA A 507 8.30 -8.88 -22.76
CA ALA A 507 9.14 -9.04 -23.92
C ALA A 507 10.05 -10.26 -23.85
N SER A 508 10.17 -10.96 -24.96
CA SER A 508 11.26 -11.89 -25.21
C SER A 508 12.18 -11.27 -26.25
N PRO A 509 13.50 -11.54 -26.18
CA PRO A 509 14.41 -11.15 -27.27
C PRO A 509 14.08 -11.81 -28.60
N LEU A 510 13.16 -12.79 -28.61
CA LEU A 510 12.65 -13.55 -29.75
C LEU A 510 11.18 -13.25 -30.07
N ASP A 511 10.67 -12.11 -29.64
CA ASP A 511 9.25 -11.73 -29.72
C ASP A 511 8.61 -11.76 -31.10
N GLU A 512 9.41 -11.62 -32.16
CA GLU A 512 8.92 -11.67 -33.53
C GLU A 512 8.73 -13.10 -34.05
N SER A 513 9.21 -14.11 -33.33
CA SER A 513 9.05 -15.50 -33.74
C SER A 513 7.63 -16.02 -33.47
N LYS A 514 7.02 -16.71 -34.43
CA LYS A 514 5.72 -17.39 -34.24
C LYS A 514 5.77 -18.41 -33.12
N PHE A 515 6.93 -18.98 -32.86
CA PHE A 515 7.22 -19.94 -31.83
C PHE A 515 7.01 -19.36 -30.42
N HIS A 516 7.62 -18.21 -30.12
CA HIS A 516 7.50 -17.59 -28.80
C HIS A 516 6.06 -17.18 -28.47
N ARG A 517 5.31 -16.71 -29.48
CA ARG A 517 3.88 -16.36 -29.31
C ARG A 517 2.98 -17.57 -29.08
N ALA A 518 3.36 -18.74 -29.55
CA ALA A 518 2.57 -19.97 -29.37
C ALA A 518 2.81 -20.65 -28.01
N VAL A 519 4.05 -20.56 -27.50
CA VAL A 519 4.47 -21.23 -26.25
C VAL A 519 4.26 -20.31 -25.02
N HIS A 520 4.48 -19.02 -25.18
CA HIS A 520 4.30 -18.05 -24.12
C HIS A 520 3.08 -17.16 -24.41
N ARG A 521 2.03 -17.26 -23.60
CA ARG A 521 0.90 -16.32 -23.66
C ARG A 521 1.41 -14.92 -23.32
N GLN A 522 1.65 -14.12 -24.36
CA GLN A 522 2.00 -12.72 -24.17
C GLN A 522 0.80 -11.96 -23.60
N GLN A 523 0.93 -11.40 -22.41
CA GLN A 523 0.07 -10.31 -21.99
C GLN A 523 0.68 -9.00 -22.50
N PRO A 524 -0.04 -8.19 -23.28
CA PRO A 524 0.42 -6.87 -23.70
C PRO A 524 0.58 -5.98 -22.46
N GLY A 525 1.78 -5.47 -22.22
CA GLY A 525 2.14 -4.70 -21.02
C GLY A 525 2.68 -5.61 -19.94
N GLY A 526 3.99 -5.60 -19.72
CA GLY A 526 4.67 -6.47 -18.75
C GLY A 526 4.07 -6.33 -17.35
N VAL A 527 4.16 -7.39 -16.56
CA VAL A 527 3.80 -7.41 -15.15
C VAL A 527 4.71 -6.43 -14.43
N SER A 528 4.18 -5.55 -13.56
CA SER A 528 5.02 -4.64 -12.80
C SER A 528 5.86 -5.39 -11.76
N LEU A 529 6.99 -4.82 -11.35
CA LEU A 529 7.76 -5.40 -10.23
C LEU A 529 6.88 -5.50 -8.97
N HIS A 530 5.95 -4.58 -8.79
CA HIS A 530 4.99 -4.60 -7.69
C HIS A 530 4.11 -5.87 -7.72
N ASP A 531 3.51 -6.19 -8.87
CA ASP A 531 2.71 -7.41 -9.02
C ASP A 531 3.56 -8.69 -8.85
N LEU A 532 4.82 -8.65 -9.30
CA LEU A 532 5.76 -9.76 -9.07
C LEU A 532 6.06 -9.94 -7.59
N LEU A 533 6.24 -8.85 -6.85
CA LEU A 533 6.47 -8.88 -5.41
C LEU A 533 5.22 -9.39 -4.65
N ASP A 534 4.00 -9.12 -5.13
CA ASP A 534 2.77 -9.73 -4.59
C ASP A 534 2.76 -11.25 -4.77
N ARG A 535 3.23 -11.73 -5.91
CA ARG A 535 3.35 -13.17 -6.18
C ARG A 535 4.44 -13.82 -5.32
N LEU A 536 5.54 -13.10 -5.06
CA LEU A 536 6.55 -13.55 -4.12
C LEU A 536 5.98 -13.62 -2.69
N ALA A 537 5.25 -12.59 -2.27
CA ALA A 537 4.56 -12.57 -0.99
C ALA A 537 3.60 -13.78 -0.84
N TYR A 538 2.85 -14.06 -1.90
CA TYR A 538 2.02 -15.26 -1.95
C TYR A 538 2.86 -16.54 -1.81
N ALA A 539 3.98 -16.68 -2.52
CA ALA A 539 4.84 -17.86 -2.42
C ALA A 539 5.40 -18.05 -1.00
N VAL A 540 5.82 -16.97 -0.34
CA VAL A 540 6.24 -16.98 1.06
C VAL A 540 5.07 -17.37 1.97
N LYS A 541 3.92 -16.74 1.77
CA LYS A 541 2.69 -17.05 2.50
C LYS A 541 2.32 -18.52 2.43
N VAL A 542 2.48 -19.15 1.26
CA VAL A 542 2.18 -20.56 1.06
C VAL A 542 3.30 -21.51 1.50
N GLY A 543 4.39 -20.98 2.08
CA GLY A 543 5.51 -21.80 2.53
C GLY A 543 6.25 -22.52 1.40
N ALA A 544 6.23 -21.97 0.17
CA ALA A 544 6.99 -22.50 -0.93
C ALA A 544 8.48 -22.55 -0.60
N LYS A 545 9.19 -23.53 -1.10
CA LYS A 545 10.65 -23.61 -0.98
C LYS A 545 11.36 -23.07 -2.20
N ARG A 546 10.65 -23.02 -3.32
CA ARG A 546 11.21 -22.67 -4.63
C ARG A 546 10.24 -21.83 -5.44
N LEU A 547 10.80 -20.90 -6.19
CA LEU A 547 10.11 -20.17 -7.25
C LEU A 547 10.57 -20.68 -8.60
N TYR A 548 9.62 -20.80 -9.50
CA TYR A 548 9.85 -21.07 -10.90
C TYR A 548 9.38 -19.88 -11.71
N LEU A 549 10.33 -19.11 -12.28
CA LEU A 549 10.06 -17.89 -13.03
C LEU A 549 9.85 -18.24 -14.49
N LEU A 550 8.72 -17.84 -15.03
CA LEU A 550 8.26 -18.17 -16.37
C LEU A 550 7.57 -16.97 -17.03
N GLY A 551 7.25 -17.10 -18.32
CA GLY A 551 6.54 -16.06 -19.08
C GLY A 551 7.47 -15.08 -19.79
N GLY A 552 7.57 -15.19 -21.11
CA GLY A 552 8.57 -14.49 -21.93
C GLY A 552 10.00 -14.94 -21.58
N ASP A 553 10.92 -13.99 -21.47
CA ASP A 553 12.22 -14.24 -20.84
C ASP A 553 12.30 -13.38 -19.56
N PRO A 554 12.09 -13.98 -18.36
CA PRO A 554 12.09 -13.23 -17.11
C PRO A 554 13.33 -12.34 -16.91
N ALA A 555 14.49 -12.77 -17.42
CA ALA A 555 15.75 -12.02 -17.34
C ALA A 555 15.75 -10.71 -18.15
N MET A 556 14.79 -10.51 -19.04
CA MET A 556 14.58 -9.24 -19.77
C MET A 556 13.81 -8.20 -18.91
N HIS A 557 13.16 -8.63 -17.85
CA HIS A 557 12.37 -7.72 -17.01
C HIS A 557 13.30 -6.78 -16.22
N PRO A 558 13.06 -5.44 -16.21
CA PRO A 558 13.91 -4.47 -15.51
C PRO A 558 14.07 -4.75 -14.00
N GLY A 559 13.05 -5.33 -13.39
CA GLY A 559 13.04 -5.72 -11.97
C GLY A 559 13.59 -7.11 -11.67
N PHE A 560 14.08 -7.87 -12.64
CA PHE A 560 14.46 -9.28 -12.48
C PHE A 560 15.47 -9.50 -11.35
N LEU A 561 16.60 -8.80 -11.37
CA LEU A 561 17.65 -8.95 -10.35
C LEU A 561 17.15 -8.56 -8.94
N ARG A 562 16.30 -7.54 -8.85
CA ARG A 562 15.70 -7.11 -7.59
C ARG A 562 14.73 -8.17 -7.05
N PHE A 563 13.92 -8.74 -7.93
CA PHE A 563 13.00 -9.82 -7.57
C PHE A 563 13.76 -11.08 -7.12
N VAL A 564 14.80 -11.52 -7.85
CA VAL A 564 15.63 -12.69 -7.50
C VAL A 564 16.30 -12.47 -6.15
N ARG A 565 16.82 -11.26 -5.88
CA ARG A 565 17.43 -10.91 -4.58
C ARG A 565 16.42 -10.95 -3.45
N ALA A 566 15.23 -10.43 -3.65
CA ALA A 566 14.15 -10.47 -2.69
C ALA A 566 13.69 -11.91 -2.37
N ALA A 567 13.55 -12.74 -3.41
CA ALA A 567 13.19 -14.14 -3.27
C ALA A 567 14.28 -14.94 -2.50
N HIS A 568 15.55 -14.69 -2.81
CA HIS A 568 16.67 -15.31 -2.11
C HIS A 568 16.74 -14.86 -0.63
N ALA A 569 16.55 -13.57 -0.35
CA ALA A 569 16.47 -13.03 1.01
C ALA A 569 15.29 -13.62 1.79
N ALA A 570 14.21 -13.99 1.12
CA ALA A 570 13.07 -14.71 1.70
C ALA A 570 13.32 -16.22 1.87
N GLY A 571 14.54 -16.70 1.59
CA GLY A 571 14.92 -18.12 1.76
C GLY A 571 14.45 -19.04 0.63
N LEU A 572 13.98 -18.48 -0.51
CA LEU A 572 13.47 -19.27 -1.62
C LEU A 572 14.56 -19.61 -2.64
N GLY A 573 14.61 -20.85 -3.10
CA GLY A 573 15.41 -21.23 -4.25
C GLY A 573 14.78 -20.71 -5.55
N VAL A 574 15.55 -20.05 -6.42
CA VAL A 574 15.02 -19.47 -7.65
C VAL A 574 15.51 -20.24 -8.88
N THR A 575 14.57 -20.67 -9.69
CA THR A 575 14.77 -21.23 -11.04
C THR A 575 14.09 -20.30 -12.05
N SER A 576 14.76 -19.95 -13.15
CA SER A 576 14.19 -19.10 -14.20
C SER A 576 14.27 -19.77 -15.57
N GLU A 577 13.19 -19.71 -16.33
CA GLU A 577 13.26 -19.93 -17.79
C GLU A 577 14.02 -18.78 -18.43
N THR A 578 14.74 -19.06 -19.53
CA THR A 578 15.44 -18.04 -20.31
C THR A 578 15.82 -18.53 -21.71
N THR A 579 15.89 -17.58 -22.62
CA THR A 579 16.49 -17.78 -23.95
C THR A 579 18.02 -17.76 -23.91
N ALA A 580 18.64 -17.53 -22.75
CA ALA A 580 20.05 -17.26 -22.51
C ALA A 580 20.60 -15.95 -23.13
N LEU A 581 19.89 -15.29 -24.02
CA LEU A 581 20.33 -14.05 -24.70
C LEU A 581 20.60 -12.89 -23.74
N PRO A 582 19.80 -12.66 -22.69
CA PRO A 582 20.10 -11.61 -21.70
C PRO A 582 21.44 -11.81 -20.99
N PHE A 583 21.83 -13.07 -20.78
CA PHE A 583 23.09 -13.46 -20.14
C PHE A 583 24.32 -13.30 -21.01
N ALA A 584 24.16 -13.01 -22.32
CA ALA A 584 25.26 -12.66 -23.18
C ALA A 584 25.92 -11.30 -22.84
N LYS A 585 25.23 -10.45 -22.08
CA LYS A 585 25.77 -9.19 -21.56
C LYS A 585 26.84 -9.43 -20.52
N ASP A 586 27.86 -8.54 -20.49
CA ASP A 586 28.93 -8.63 -19.51
C ASP A 586 28.34 -8.43 -18.08
N ASP A 587 28.86 -9.22 -17.14
CA ASP A 587 28.52 -9.22 -15.72
C ASP A 587 27.10 -9.68 -15.32
N PHE A 588 26.10 -9.67 -16.18
CA PHE A 588 24.74 -9.99 -15.82
C PHE A 588 24.58 -11.39 -15.18
N ALA A 589 25.28 -12.39 -15.69
CA ALA A 589 25.26 -13.75 -15.11
C ALA A 589 25.83 -13.75 -13.66
N ARG A 590 26.91 -13.00 -13.43
CA ARG A 590 27.51 -12.86 -12.09
C ARG A 590 26.60 -12.10 -11.13
N GLU A 591 25.96 -11.05 -11.61
CA GLU A 591 24.98 -10.28 -10.83
C GLU A 591 23.76 -11.12 -10.47
N ALA A 592 23.24 -11.90 -11.44
CA ALA A 592 22.12 -12.82 -11.19
C ALA A 592 22.49 -13.91 -10.17
N ARG A 593 23.70 -14.45 -10.25
CA ARG A 593 24.20 -15.40 -9.24
C ARG A 593 24.33 -14.76 -7.85
N SER A 594 24.89 -13.56 -7.79
CA SER A 594 25.02 -12.80 -6.55
C SER A 594 23.66 -12.39 -5.97
N ALA A 595 22.65 -12.18 -6.82
CA ALA A 595 21.27 -11.95 -6.41
C ALA A 595 20.58 -13.21 -5.86
N GLY A 596 21.15 -14.42 -6.07
CA GLY A 596 20.62 -15.68 -5.57
C GLY A 596 20.00 -16.60 -6.62
N LEU A 597 20.16 -16.30 -7.92
CA LEU A 597 19.70 -17.21 -8.98
C LEU A 597 20.48 -18.52 -8.92
N GLY A 598 19.80 -19.61 -8.60
CA GLY A 598 20.41 -20.93 -8.41
C GLY A 598 20.42 -21.78 -9.66
N ARG A 599 19.36 -21.68 -10.47
CA ARG A 599 19.15 -22.54 -11.65
C ARG A 599 18.48 -21.77 -12.79
N VAL A 600 18.83 -22.12 -14.01
CA VAL A 600 18.09 -21.70 -15.21
C VAL A 600 17.69 -22.92 -16.06
N VAL A 601 16.55 -22.77 -16.72
CA VAL A 601 16.07 -23.68 -17.76
C VAL A 601 16.17 -22.95 -19.08
N VAL A 602 17.13 -23.37 -19.92
CA VAL A 602 17.39 -22.72 -21.20
C VAL A 602 16.57 -23.40 -22.27
N GLU A 603 15.83 -22.62 -23.04
CA GLU A 603 15.09 -23.07 -24.19
C GLU A 603 16.06 -23.30 -25.39
N VAL A 604 16.22 -24.55 -25.80
CA VAL A 604 17.07 -24.93 -26.90
C VAL A 604 16.21 -25.32 -28.10
N VAL A 605 16.28 -24.51 -29.16
CA VAL A 605 15.51 -24.68 -30.40
C VAL A 605 16.37 -25.19 -31.56
N ALA A 606 17.67 -25.05 -31.46
CA ALA A 606 18.65 -25.52 -32.46
C ALA A 606 20.05 -25.60 -31.85
N THR A 607 20.95 -26.35 -32.51
CA THR A 607 22.35 -26.50 -32.11
C THR A 607 23.33 -25.84 -33.06
N ASP A 608 22.87 -25.23 -34.15
CA ASP A 608 23.66 -24.47 -35.10
C ASP A 608 22.99 -23.15 -35.50
N ALA A 609 23.78 -22.23 -36.07
CA ALA A 609 23.34 -20.88 -36.37
C ALA A 609 22.24 -20.80 -37.43
N ALA A 610 22.31 -21.66 -38.46
CA ALA A 610 21.35 -21.60 -39.55
C ALA A 610 19.97 -22.08 -39.12
N ALA A 611 19.91 -23.20 -38.39
CA ALA A 611 18.66 -23.70 -37.80
C ALA A 611 18.10 -22.76 -36.72
N TYR A 612 18.99 -22.15 -35.92
CA TYR A 612 18.57 -21.18 -34.90
C TYR A 612 17.91 -19.94 -35.52
N ASP A 613 18.57 -19.36 -36.56
CA ASP A 613 18.05 -18.18 -37.27
C ASP A 613 16.72 -18.49 -37.99
N ASP A 614 16.55 -19.69 -38.53
CA ASP A 614 15.31 -20.13 -39.18
C ASP A 614 14.15 -20.26 -38.19
N VAL A 615 14.38 -20.94 -37.08
CA VAL A 615 13.34 -21.15 -36.03
C VAL A 615 12.99 -19.86 -35.29
N THR A 616 13.98 -19.08 -34.87
CA THR A 616 13.77 -17.86 -34.06
C THR A 616 13.47 -16.64 -34.93
N ARG A 617 13.71 -16.68 -36.24
CA ARG A 617 13.66 -15.55 -37.19
C ARG A 617 14.53 -14.36 -36.78
N SER A 618 15.58 -14.60 -36.01
CA SER A 618 16.49 -13.58 -35.49
C SER A 618 17.91 -13.82 -35.99
N LYS A 619 18.26 -13.18 -37.10
CA LYS A 619 19.57 -13.36 -37.73
C LYS A 619 20.74 -12.95 -36.85
N GLY A 620 21.74 -13.82 -36.73
CA GLY A 620 23.01 -13.56 -36.08
C GLY A 620 22.95 -13.57 -34.52
N ARG A 621 21.91 -14.10 -33.93
CA ARG A 621 21.77 -14.18 -32.45
C ARG A 621 22.35 -15.47 -31.85
N PHE A 622 22.64 -16.47 -32.65
CA PHE A 622 23.20 -17.72 -32.15
C PHE A 622 24.53 -17.57 -31.37
N PRO A 623 25.49 -16.70 -31.78
CA PRO A 623 26.68 -16.43 -30.96
C PRO A 623 26.34 -15.87 -29.57
N ASP A 624 25.36 -14.97 -29.46
CA ASP A 624 24.90 -14.42 -28.16
C ASP A 624 24.26 -15.53 -27.31
N PHE A 625 23.45 -16.39 -27.89
CA PHE A 625 22.89 -17.57 -27.23
C PHE A 625 23.97 -18.45 -26.62
N VAL A 626 25.00 -18.82 -27.41
CA VAL A 626 26.14 -19.64 -26.95
C VAL A 626 26.94 -18.90 -25.87
N ALA A 627 27.19 -17.61 -26.06
CA ALA A 627 27.89 -16.78 -25.05
C ALA A 627 27.13 -16.70 -23.74
N GLY A 628 25.81 -16.53 -23.81
CA GLY A 628 24.94 -16.50 -22.61
C GLY A 628 25.02 -17.79 -21.80
N ILE A 629 24.91 -18.94 -22.46
CA ILE A 629 25.05 -20.25 -21.83
C ILE A 629 26.40 -20.41 -21.14
N ARG A 630 27.48 -20.06 -21.85
CA ARG A 630 28.83 -20.13 -21.28
C ARG A 630 28.93 -19.29 -20.00
N ARG A 631 28.49 -18.04 -20.02
CA ARG A 631 28.54 -17.14 -18.87
C ARG A 631 27.67 -17.60 -17.70
N ILE A 632 26.48 -18.17 -17.96
CA ILE A 632 25.64 -18.81 -16.96
C ILE A 632 26.44 -19.88 -16.20
N ARG A 633 27.11 -20.77 -16.93
CA ARG A 633 27.92 -21.85 -16.36
C ARG A 633 29.16 -21.33 -15.60
N GLU A 634 29.87 -20.37 -16.20
CA GLU A 634 31.04 -19.71 -15.56
C GLU A 634 30.67 -19.00 -14.27
N ALA A 635 29.45 -18.46 -14.16
CA ALA A 635 28.92 -17.85 -12.93
C ALA A 635 28.48 -18.88 -11.88
N GLY A 636 28.53 -20.18 -12.16
CA GLY A 636 28.12 -21.24 -11.24
C GLY A 636 26.60 -21.36 -11.06
N ILE A 637 25.81 -20.90 -12.04
CA ILE A 637 24.36 -21.12 -12.09
C ILE A 637 24.09 -22.47 -12.75
N SER A 638 23.32 -23.34 -12.10
CA SER A 638 22.91 -24.63 -12.68
C SER A 638 22.11 -24.39 -13.96
N CYS A 639 22.49 -25.08 -15.05
CA CYS A 639 21.91 -24.85 -16.35
C CYS A 639 21.42 -26.17 -16.96
N VAL A 640 20.13 -26.27 -17.22
CA VAL A 640 19.49 -27.41 -17.89
C VAL A 640 18.82 -26.97 -19.18
N ALA A 641 18.64 -27.89 -20.12
CA ALA A 641 17.97 -27.60 -21.37
C ALA A 641 16.50 -28.04 -21.36
N ARG A 642 15.62 -27.19 -21.86
CA ARG A 642 14.31 -27.58 -22.36
C ARG A 642 14.38 -27.55 -23.88
N VAL A 643 14.32 -28.70 -24.48
CA VAL A 643 14.39 -28.84 -25.95
C VAL A 643 13.01 -28.64 -26.52
N ILE A 644 12.90 -27.70 -27.45
CA ILE A 644 11.64 -27.36 -28.11
C ILE A 644 11.80 -27.62 -29.59
N ALA A 645 11.55 -28.82 -29.98
CA ALA A 645 11.49 -29.32 -31.39
C ALA A 645 11.34 -30.85 -31.37
N ALA A 646 11.70 -31.49 -32.48
CA ALA A 646 11.66 -32.95 -32.60
C ALA A 646 12.62 -33.67 -31.64
N PRO A 647 12.31 -34.90 -31.24
CA PRO A 647 13.12 -35.71 -30.30
C PRO A 647 14.60 -35.83 -30.67
N GLU A 648 14.92 -35.77 -31.97
CA GLU A 648 16.29 -35.88 -32.49
C GLU A 648 17.18 -34.73 -32.00
N LEU A 649 16.63 -33.55 -31.82
CA LEU A 649 17.36 -32.41 -31.25
C LEU A 649 17.75 -32.67 -29.79
N ALA A 650 16.90 -33.36 -29.04
CA ALA A 650 17.20 -33.71 -27.66
C ALA A 650 18.42 -34.67 -27.56
N GLU A 651 18.54 -35.60 -28.47
CA GLU A 651 19.73 -36.48 -28.55
C GLU A 651 20.99 -35.70 -28.88
N ALA A 652 20.92 -34.77 -29.85
CA ALA A 652 22.04 -33.90 -30.19
C ALA A 652 22.46 -32.99 -29.01
N VAL A 653 21.50 -32.47 -28.22
CA VAL A 653 21.75 -31.66 -27.05
C VAL A 653 22.40 -32.50 -25.94
N ARG A 654 21.91 -33.73 -25.69
CA ARG A 654 22.53 -34.66 -24.73
C ARG A 654 23.96 -35.07 -25.16
N ALA A 655 24.18 -35.28 -26.43
CA ALA A 655 25.51 -35.61 -26.97
C ALA A 655 26.52 -34.47 -26.73
N GLN A 656 26.07 -33.24 -26.55
CA GLN A 656 26.89 -32.08 -26.15
C GLN A 656 27.06 -31.94 -24.63
N GLY A 657 26.63 -32.91 -23.85
CA GLY A 657 26.80 -32.95 -22.40
C GLY A 657 25.78 -32.13 -21.60
N TRP A 658 24.59 -31.91 -22.17
CA TRP A 658 23.53 -31.18 -21.45
C TRP A 658 22.57 -32.12 -20.73
N GLU A 659 22.17 -31.72 -19.56
CA GLU A 659 20.99 -32.28 -18.88
C GLU A 659 19.74 -31.73 -19.60
N VAL A 660 18.89 -32.63 -20.11
CA VAL A 660 17.61 -32.26 -20.76
C VAL A 660 16.49 -32.54 -19.80
N GLU A 661 15.86 -31.46 -19.28
CA GLU A 661 14.73 -31.53 -18.32
C GLU A 661 13.44 -31.94 -19.00
N ALA A 662 13.16 -31.40 -20.19
CA ALA A 662 11.93 -31.65 -20.91
C ALA A 662 12.17 -31.60 -22.44
N VAL A 663 11.35 -32.35 -23.17
CA VAL A 663 11.25 -32.27 -24.64
C VAL A 663 9.80 -31.85 -24.94
N VAL A 664 9.65 -30.72 -25.59
CA VAL A 664 8.35 -30.20 -26.03
C VAL A 664 8.25 -30.44 -27.53
N ASP A 665 7.37 -31.36 -27.96
CA ASP A 665 7.12 -31.61 -29.39
C ASP A 665 6.37 -30.39 -29.97
N TRP A 666 7.09 -29.62 -30.77
CA TRP A 666 6.55 -28.49 -31.51
C TRP A 666 6.88 -28.63 -33.00
N ARG A 667 5.83 -28.65 -33.83
CA ARG A 667 5.95 -28.65 -35.27
C ARG A 667 5.34 -27.38 -35.85
N PRO A 668 6.08 -26.57 -36.61
CA PRO A 668 5.49 -25.42 -37.27
C PRO A 668 4.39 -25.86 -38.22
N SER A 669 3.21 -25.28 -38.08
CA SER A 669 2.07 -25.43 -39.00
C SER A 669 2.25 -24.56 -40.24
#